data_3c8bbaadd9a19174911eab0a261231ca
#
_entry.id   3c8bbaadd9a19174911eab0a261231ca
#
_cell.length_a   1.000
_cell.length_b   1.000
_cell.length_c   1.000
_cell.angle_alpha   90.00
_cell.angle_beta   90.00
_cell.angle_gamma   90.00
#
_symmetry.space_group_name_H-M   'P 1'
#
loop_
_entity.id
_entity.type
_entity.pdbx_description
1 polymer ?
#
loop_
_entity_poly.entity_id
_entity_poly.type
_entity_poly.pdbx_seq_one_letter_code
_entity_poly.pdbx_strand_id
1 'polypeptide(L)'
;MKSNSYSLQSCKSYFDLELLVESVSFKGVRYNTIHPDELPELWKNERKLADCERLYFSLINQNENTKGEYKVQIDIYKHPRIGKHIISQLLYKHFRQKQIVTFDEIGNVEVWIKSKQQTINNVTQYERYSLIPRYNDGWSLNVSYNGISNVYNISLEKLDIQTESYDIVVGGEVVYNKRITPQQKQLLSEAYPKINRKLSKEFNVKIPHLRNTDRYTTTYNHIDSFVKEHLSDPELQQIFEISTEMMVPSANSIMHVRDDAKLLQFANGSTGTDPYYGIFGMHAPGIFQPSIHPKVKFFFIYHRPDKDVCIKLYNILKDGIDSPDNKRKLFPPLSTCIKQPFTTDDKGSFCFENIDTAIPEIKKKLETKVFEKDTQYFAIYISPISREDTDNTNHNLYNQLKELLLAKNILSQVIYRERPNSNNFRYHLPNIAIAILGKLGGIPWQIYNKNPKKELVVGVGAYKFNNVKERYVGCAVSFNSNGITKRLDGHKSKDIYGIMASIRRALMRFVKEEGDIDRLVIHYYKDISKKEAEPITNMLHSLGLNIPVIVVTINKTESSDIVMFDETQDGLMPLSGTILKIHGNNYLLYNNSCYAPGDKSDKLFPIRLKIRKIENGESVEITNEEASEIITQVYQFSRINWQTVKLQNLPVTLKYSEMIAKSLPYFEQNALPEFGKNTLWFL
;
A
#
# COMPACT_ATOMS: atom_id res chain seq x y z
N MET A 1 -21.41 15.68 3.24
CA MET A 1 -20.22 14.86 3.61
C MET A 1 -19.75 15.26 5.00
N LYS A 2 -19.38 14.29 5.83
CA LYS A 2 -18.78 14.48 7.15
C LYS A 2 -17.45 13.77 7.23
N SER A 3 -16.51 14.26 8.04
CA SER A 3 -15.24 13.59 8.28
C SER A 3 -15.20 13.02 9.71
N ASN A 4 -14.42 11.96 9.93
CA ASN A 4 -14.18 11.38 11.27
C ASN A 4 -13.30 12.27 12.17
N SER A 5 -13.41 13.58 11.99
CA SER A 5 -12.76 14.62 12.79
C SER A 5 -13.79 15.29 13.67
N TYR A 6 -13.41 15.59 14.90
CA TYR A 6 -14.26 16.23 15.90
C TYR A 6 -13.56 17.48 16.42
N SER A 7 -14.30 18.57 16.62
CA SER A 7 -13.74 19.77 17.22
C SER A 7 -13.25 19.44 18.64
N LEU A 8 -12.07 19.90 18.98
CA LEU A 8 -11.47 19.77 20.30
C LEU A 8 -11.01 21.14 20.79
N GLN A 9 -11.54 21.57 21.91
CA GLN A 9 -11.10 22.77 22.60
C GLN A 9 -10.50 22.37 23.94
N SER A 10 -9.25 22.76 24.20
CA SER A 10 -8.65 22.51 25.51
C SER A 10 -9.19 23.50 26.54
N CYS A 11 -9.60 23.02 27.70
CA CYS A 11 -10.00 23.86 28.83
C CYS A 11 -8.84 24.65 29.40
N LYS A 12 -7.60 24.27 29.09
CA LYS A 12 -6.38 24.99 29.43
C LYS A 12 -5.54 25.24 28.20
N SER A 13 -5.12 26.47 27.94
CA SER A 13 -4.21 26.81 26.86
C SER A 13 -2.75 26.52 27.25
N TYR A 14 -2.41 26.62 28.53
CA TYR A 14 -1.07 26.48 29.04
C TYR A 14 -0.88 25.20 29.84
N PHE A 15 0.23 24.50 29.58
CA PHE A 15 0.62 23.30 30.30
C PHE A 15 2.04 23.43 30.83
N ASP A 16 2.25 22.99 32.07
CA ASP A 16 3.55 22.96 32.72
C ASP A 16 4.28 21.66 32.34
N LEU A 17 5.49 21.80 31.79
CA LEU A 17 6.34 20.69 31.36
C LEU A 17 7.65 20.69 32.17
N GLU A 18 8.20 19.49 32.37
CA GLU A 18 9.57 19.27 32.77
C GLU A 18 10.41 18.88 31.56
N LEU A 19 11.52 19.61 31.35
CA LEU A 19 12.50 19.34 30.30
C LEU A 19 13.74 18.68 30.87
N LEU A 20 14.29 17.72 30.13
CA LEU A 20 15.52 17.00 30.45
C LEU A 20 16.52 17.19 29.30
N VAL A 21 17.73 17.60 29.64
CA VAL A 21 18.79 17.93 28.65
C VAL A 21 19.65 16.74 28.30
N GLU A 22 19.76 15.73 29.16
CA GLU A 22 20.59 14.54 28.90
C GLU A 22 19.79 13.28 28.56
N SER A 23 20.34 12.49 27.61
CA SER A 23 19.85 11.16 27.27
C SER A 23 20.22 10.14 28.36
N VAL A 24 19.69 10.29 29.55
CA VAL A 24 19.72 9.18 30.49
C VAL A 24 18.76 8.12 29.97
N SER A 25 19.21 6.90 29.79
CA SER A 25 18.33 5.78 29.44
C SER A 25 17.35 5.52 30.58
N PHE A 26 16.21 6.20 30.54
CA PHE A 26 15.13 6.03 31.51
C PHE A 26 14.47 4.67 31.25
N LYS A 27 14.94 3.65 31.96
CA LYS A 27 14.32 2.34 31.96
C LYS A 27 12.90 2.47 32.55
N GLY A 28 11.90 2.44 31.67
CA GLY A 28 10.50 2.34 32.07
C GLY A 28 9.63 3.58 31.95
N VAL A 29 10.17 4.74 31.59
CA VAL A 29 9.39 5.98 31.41
C VAL A 29 9.44 6.42 29.95
N ARG A 30 8.30 6.67 29.33
CA ARG A 30 8.22 7.24 27.97
C ARG A 30 8.30 8.75 28.04
N TYR A 31 9.42 9.33 27.60
CA TYR A 31 9.54 10.74 27.31
C TYR A 31 9.29 11.00 25.83
N ASN A 32 8.61 12.08 25.54
CA ASN A 32 8.53 12.59 24.18
C ASN A 32 9.79 13.41 23.88
N THR A 33 10.26 13.35 22.65
CA THR A 33 11.41 14.12 22.18
C THR A 33 10.93 15.32 21.38
N ILE A 34 11.61 16.44 21.57
CA ILE A 34 11.43 17.67 20.81
C ILE A 34 12.77 18.14 20.28
N HIS A 35 12.78 18.65 19.04
CA HIS A 35 13.96 19.31 18.50
C HIS A 35 14.12 20.68 19.15
N PRO A 36 15.35 21.13 19.51
CA PRO A 36 15.57 22.46 20.11
C PRO A 36 14.97 23.63 19.32
N ASP A 37 14.97 23.53 17.99
CA ASP A 37 14.37 24.54 17.10
C ASP A 37 12.85 24.69 17.24
N GLU A 38 12.18 23.69 17.83
CA GLU A 38 10.74 23.69 18.06
C GLU A 38 10.35 24.34 19.39
N LEU A 39 11.36 24.70 20.23
CA LEU A 39 11.15 25.41 21.49
C LEU A 39 10.83 26.87 21.21
N PRO A 40 10.04 27.53 22.13
CA PRO A 40 9.85 28.96 22.10
C PRO A 40 11.19 29.70 22.11
N GLU A 41 11.29 30.87 21.44
CA GLU A 41 12.53 31.63 21.32
C GLU A 41 13.15 32.00 22.68
N LEU A 42 12.35 32.21 23.72
CA LEU A 42 12.81 32.44 25.10
C LEU A 42 13.73 31.32 25.62
N TRP A 43 13.63 30.12 25.07
CA TRP A 43 14.36 28.91 25.47
C TRP A 43 15.62 28.70 24.67
N LYS A 44 15.67 29.22 23.43
CA LYS A 44 16.83 29.13 22.54
C LYS A 44 18.04 29.89 23.09
N ASN A 45 17.81 30.79 24.01
CA ASN A 45 18.86 31.61 24.65
C ASN A 45 19.56 30.91 25.81
N GLU A 46 19.08 29.78 26.32
CA GLU A 46 19.78 28.99 27.32
C GLU A 46 20.84 28.12 26.67
N ARG A 47 22.14 28.40 26.90
CA ARG A 47 23.28 27.72 26.25
C ARG A 47 23.21 26.20 26.29
N LYS A 48 22.75 25.60 27.40
CA LYS A 48 22.62 24.14 27.53
C LYS A 48 21.54 23.55 26.63
N LEU A 49 20.49 24.29 26.27
CA LEU A 49 19.40 23.81 25.40
C LEU A 49 19.76 23.98 23.94
N ALA A 50 20.57 24.98 23.56
CA ALA A 50 20.98 25.23 22.18
C ALA A 50 21.95 24.16 21.61
N ASP A 51 22.75 23.54 22.51
CA ASP A 51 23.77 22.56 22.11
C ASP A 51 23.25 21.10 22.08
N CYS A 52 21.99 20.86 22.42
CA CYS A 52 21.39 19.51 22.45
C CYS A 52 20.77 19.13 21.11
N GLU A 53 21.10 17.95 20.60
CA GLU A 53 20.44 17.39 19.39
C GLU A 53 18.97 17.06 19.63
N ARG A 54 18.59 16.69 20.85
CA ARG A 54 17.21 16.35 21.25
C ARG A 54 16.98 16.67 22.70
N LEU A 55 15.77 17.19 22.97
CA LEU A 55 15.28 17.41 24.33
C LEU A 55 14.17 16.41 24.64
N TYR A 56 14.10 16.01 25.89
CA TYR A 56 13.03 15.13 26.39
C TYR A 56 12.10 15.94 27.28
N PHE A 57 10.79 15.71 27.18
CA PHE A 57 9.83 16.41 28.02
C PHE A 57 8.75 15.48 28.57
N SER A 58 8.22 15.86 29.73
CA SER A 58 7.11 15.21 30.41
C SER A 58 6.21 16.27 31.02
N LEU A 59 4.92 15.97 31.20
CA LEU A 59 4.02 16.79 31.98
C LEU A 59 4.42 16.71 33.48
N ILE A 60 4.44 17.84 34.17
CA ILE A 60 4.65 17.87 35.62
C ILE A 60 3.59 17.01 36.31
N ASN A 61 3.98 16.28 37.35
CA ASN A 61 3.16 15.34 38.12
C ASN A 61 2.84 13.98 37.45
N GLN A 62 3.52 13.63 36.37
CA GLN A 62 3.37 12.29 35.80
C GLN A 62 4.37 11.26 36.33
N ASN A 63 5.47 11.68 36.94
CA ASN A 63 6.51 10.80 37.49
C ASN A 63 7.01 11.31 38.85
N GLU A 64 6.75 10.56 39.89
CA GLU A 64 7.24 10.87 41.26
C GLU A 64 8.77 10.73 41.38
N ASN A 65 9.44 10.06 40.44
CA ASN A 65 10.84 9.65 40.56
C ASN A 65 11.83 10.39 39.63
N THR A 66 11.38 11.35 38.81
CA THR A 66 12.28 12.10 37.93
C THR A 66 12.02 13.58 38.06
N LYS A 67 13.04 14.33 38.57
CA LYS A 67 13.01 15.78 38.55
C LYS A 67 13.60 16.25 37.24
N GLY A 68 12.77 16.90 36.40
CA GLY A 68 13.26 17.62 35.22
C GLY A 68 14.18 18.77 35.62
N GLU A 69 15.20 19.06 34.82
CA GLU A 69 16.15 20.16 35.08
C GLU A 69 15.48 21.54 34.93
N TYR A 70 14.48 21.63 34.06
CA TYR A 70 13.79 22.89 33.77
C TYR A 70 12.27 22.71 33.79
N LYS A 71 11.56 23.65 34.37
CA LYS A 71 10.10 23.76 34.36
C LYS A 71 9.66 24.81 33.38
N VAL A 72 8.73 24.46 32.51
CA VAL A 72 8.32 25.26 31.37
C VAL A 72 6.82 25.33 31.27
N GLN A 73 6.30 26.51 30.99
CA GLN A 73 4.90 26.67 30.62
C GLN A 73 4.77 26.81 29.10
N ILE A 74 3.99 25.93 28.45
CA ILE A 74 3.79 25.90 27.01
C ILE A 74 2.35 26.19 26.65
N ASP A 75 2.16 27.13 25.74
CA ASP A 75 0.89 27.39 25.07
C ASP A 75 0.73 26.41 23.86
N ILE A 76 -0.22 25.51 23.97
CA ILE A 76 -0.43 24.46 22.93
C ILE A 76 -0.96 25.03 21.61
N TYR A 77 -1.56 26.20 21.60
CA TYR A 77 -2.04 26.86 20.37
C TYR A 77 -0.89 27.57 19.63
N LYS A 78 0.12 28.06 20.34
CA LYS A 78 1.32 28.63 19.74
C LYS A 78 2.37 27.59 19.35
N HIS A 79 2.35 26.42 20.01
CA HIS A 79 3.29 25.32 19.79
C HIS A 79 2.56 24.00 19.48
N PRO A 80 1.89 23.88 18.28
CA PRO A 80 1.00 22.75 17.97
C PRO A 80 1.70 21.39 17.98
N ARG A 81 3.00 21.33 17.63
CA ARG A 81 3.73 20.05 17.65
C ARG A 81 3.86 19.50 19.07
N ILE A 82 4.22 20.37 20.03
CA ILE A 82 4.27 20.01 21.44
C ILE A 82 2.86 19.75 21.97
N GLY A 83 1.89 20.59 21.61
CA GLY A 83 0.49 20.45 21.95
C GLY A 83 -0.08 19.08 21.55
N LYS A 84 0.25 18.59 20.35
CA LYS A 84 -0.14 17.24 19.92
C LYS A 84 0.32 16.17 20.91
N HIS A 85 1.57 16.23 21.37
CA HIS A 85 2.09 15.25 22.32
C HIS A 85 1.43 15.37 23.69
N ILE A 86 1.18 16.61 24.16
CA ILE A 86 0.49 16.86 25.43
C ILE A 86 -0.91 16.28 25.40
N ILE A 87 -1.69 16.58 24.36
CA ILE A 87 -3.06 16.07 24.19
C ILE A 87 -3.04 14.53 24.13
N SER A 88 -2.10 13.95 23.35
CA SER A 88 -1.97 12.49 23.27
C SER A 88 -1.65 11.84 24.62
N GLN A 89 -0.79 12.45 25.43
CA GLN A 89 -0.48 11.93 26.77
C GLN A 89 -1.68 12.03 27.72
N LEU A 90 -2.44 13.11 27.68
CA LEU A 90 -3.64 13.28 28.50
C LEU A 90 -4.73 12.27 28.11
N LEU A 91 -4.96 12.05 26.82
CA LEU A 91 -5.86 11.00 26.32
C LEU A 91 -5.39 9.61 26.76
N TYR A 92 -4.08 9.32 26.59
CA TYR A 92 -3.50 8.05 27.06
C TYR A 92 -3.74 7.84 28.56
N LYS A 93 -3.47 8.85 29.39
CA LYS A 93 -3.64 8.78 30.85
C LYS A 93 -5.10 8.53 31.24
N HIS A 94 -6.04 9.23 30.59
CA HIS A 94 -7.47 9.07 30.83
C HIS A 94 -7.93 7.63 30.52
N PHE A 95 -7.65 7.14 29.32
CA PHE A 95 -8.12 5.81 28.90
C PHE A 95 -7.39 4.67 29.63
N ARG A 96 -6.14 4.87 30.03
CA ARG A 96 -5.32 3.87 30.72
C ARG A 96 -5.92 3.37 32.02
N GLN A 97 -6.75 4.13 32.65
CA GLN A 97 -7.41 3.77 33.91
C GLN A 97 -8.46 2.67 33.74
N LYS A 98 -9.10 2.59 32.57
CA LYS A 98 -10.28 1.75 32.32
C LYS A 98 -10.12 0.77 31.16
N GLN A 99 -9.14 1.00 30.25
CA GLN A 99 -9.00 0.30 28.99
C GLN A 99 -7.57 -0.18 28.73
N ILE A 100 -7.39 -1.04 27.72
CA ILE A 100 -6.08 -1.34 27.16
C ILE A 100 -5.71 -0.15 26.25
N VAL A 101 -4.56 0.46 26.50
CA VAL A 101 -4.09 1.62 25.73
C VAL A 101 -2.64 1.45 25.35
N THR A 102 -2.32 1.77 24.11
CA THR A 102 -0.96 1.75 23.61
C THR A 102 -0.70 2.95 22.69
N PHE A 103 0.56 3.16 22.32
CA PHE A 103 0.90 4.04 21.22
C PHE A 103 1.20 3.21 19.97
N ASP A 104 0.69 3.65 18.82
CA ASP A 104 1.07 3.06 17.54
C ASP A 104 2.52 3.39 17.16
N GLU A 105 3.00 2.88 16.02
CA GLU A 105 4.38 3.08 15.54
C GLU A 105 4.72 4.57 15.28
N ILE A 106 3.72 5.42 15.06
CA ILE A 106 3.87 6.85 14.78
C ILE A 106 3.47 7.74 15.96
N GLY A 107 3.22 7.14 17.12
CA GLY A 107 2.97 7.84 18.39
C GLY A 107 1.54 8.33 18.59
N ASN A 108 0.55 7.84 17.84
CA ASN A 108 -0.85 8.12 18.14
C ASN A 108 -1.36 7.17 19.25
N VAL A 109 -2.33 7.65 20.03
CA VAL A 109 -2.97 6.84 21.08
C VAL A 109 -3.90 5.83 20.44
N GLU A 110 -3.71 4.56 20.73
CA GLU A 110 -4.63 3.48 20.33
C GLU A 110 -5.33 2.91 21.58
N VAL A 111 -6.64 2.98 21.60
CA VAL A 111 -7.51 2.50 22.69
C VAL A 111 -8.22 1.22 22.24
N TRP A 112 -8.23 0.20 23.08
CA TRP A 112 -8.87 -1.07 22.84
C TRP A 112 -10.07 -1.24 23.76
N ILE A 113 -11.26 -1.27 23.19
CA ILE A 113 -12.51 -1.47 23.90
C ILE A 113 -12.95 -2.92 23.78
N LYS A 114 -13.23 -3.56 24.91
CA LYS A 114 -13.74 -4.94 24.90
C LYS A 114 -15.05 -5.00 24.13
N SER A 115 -15.12 -5.82 23.09
CA SER A 115 -16.34 -5.99 22.29
C SER A 115 -17.47 -6.56 23.15
N LYS A 116 -18.70 -6.10 22.89
CA LYS A 116 -19.92 -6.62 23.52
C LYS A 116 -20.24 -8.05 23.07
N GLN A 117 -19.55 -8.60 22.07
CA GLN A 117 -19.72 -9.97 21.60
C GLN A 117 -19.17 -10.99 22.62
N GLN A 118 -19.82 -12.15 22.69
CA GLN A 118 -19.38 -13.20 23.60
C GLN A 118 -17.99 -13.73 23.27
N THR A 119 -17.23 -14.07 24.32
CA THR A 119 -15.95 -14.78 24.18
C THR A 119 -16.18 -16.15 23.54
N ILE A 120 -15.51 -16.44 22.42
CA ILE A 120 -15.61 -17.71 21.70
C ILE A 120 -14.25 -18.40 21.77
N ASN A 121 -14.22 -19.67 22.12
CA ASN A 121 -13.00 -20.50 22.13
C ASN A 121 -11.81 -19.87 22.88
N ASN A 122 -12.05 -19.37 24.08
CA ASN A 122 -11.04 -18.65 24.88
C ASN A 122 -10.43 -17.41 24.21
N VAL A 123 -11.17 -16.76 23.33
CA VAL A 123 -10.74 -15.53 22.66
C VAL A 123 -11.64 -14.38 23.05
N THR A 124 -11.07 -13.32 23.58
CA THR A 124 -11.74 -12.04 23.78
C THR A 124 -11.44 -11.12 22.61
N GLN A 125 -12.49 -10.50 22.07
CA GLN A 125 -12.38 -9.53 21.00
C GLN A 125 -12.35 -8.11 21.55
N TYR A 126 -11.46 -7.29 20.97
CA TYR A 126 -11.34 -5.88 21.29
C TYR A 126 -11.45 -5.04 20.01
N GLU A 127 -12.31 -4.04 20.03
CA GLU A 127 -12.40 -3.00 19.01
C GLU A 127 -11.30 -1.98 19.24
N ARG A 128 -10.58 -1.62 18.19
CA ARG A 128 -9.43 -0.71 18.29
C ARG A 128 -9.74 0.63 17.66
N TYR A 129 -9.39 1.68 18.40
CA TYR A 129 -9.61 3.06 17.99
C TYR A 129 -8.33 3.86 18.13
N SER A 130 -7.92 4.57 17.06
CA SER A 130 -6.82 5.55 17.15
C SER A 130 -7.37 6.95 17.38
N LEU A 131 -6.80 7.64 18.33
CA LEU A 131 -7.08 9.03 18.69
C LEU A 131 -5.92 9.89 18.22
N ILE A 132 -6.16 10.78 17.26
CA ILE A 132 -5.11 11.53 16.55
C ILE A 132 -5.41 13.02 16.65
N PRO A 133 -4.79 13.75 17.61
CA PRO A 133 -4.91 15.21 17.67
C PRO A 133 -4.30 15.86 16.43
N ARG A 134 -4.99 16.84 15.87
CA ARG A 134 -4.55 17.65 14.74
C ARG A 134 -4.81 19.13 15.01
N TYR A 135 -3.90 19.95 14.55
CA TYR A 135 -4.01 21.39 14.60
C TYR A 135 -3.93 21.97 13.19
N ASN A 136 -4.98 22.69 12.79
CA ASN A 136 -5.00 23.51 11.58
C ASN A 136 -5.33 24.94 12.01
N ASP A 137 -6.57 25.40 11.88
CA ASP A 137 -7.03 26.68 12.42
C ASP A 137 -7.57 26.58 13.86
N GLY A 138 -7.39 25.41 14.47
CA GLY A 138 -7.79 25.02 15.81
C GLY A 138 -7.51 23.54 16.02
N TRP A 139 -7.68 23.06 17.26
CA TRP A 139 -7.52 21.65 17.56
C TRP A 139 -8.72 20.84 17.09
N SER A 140 -8.44 19.69 16.53
CA SER A 140 -9.42 18.64 16.22
C SER A 140 -8.89 17.28 16.63
N LEU A 141 -9.78 16.36 16.94
CA LEU A 141 -9.48 14.96 17.24
C LEU A 141 -10.02 14.07 16.11
N ASN A 142 -9.13 13.41 15.41
CA ASN A 142 -9.53 12.38 14.47
C ASN A 142 -9.66 11.06 15.20
N VAL A 143 -10.80 10.39 15.04
CA VAL A 143 -11.09 9.09 15.61
C VAL A 143 -11.15 8.07 14.49
N SER A 144 -10.26 7.08 14.50
CA SER A 144 -10.22 6.01 13.49
C SER A 144 -10.58 4.68 14.10
N TYR A 145 -11.40 3.89 13.41
CA TYR A 145 -11.67 2.50 13.77
C TYR A 145 -10.69 1.58 13.03
N ASN A 146 -9.84 0.88 13.79
CA ASN A 146 -8.77 0.02 13.27
C ASN A 146 -9.16 -1.48 13.20
N GLY A 147 -10.45 -1.77 13.33
CA GLY A 147 -10.97 -3.14 13.33
C GLY A 147 -10.81 -3.86 14.67
N ILE A 148 -10.90 -5.18 14.64
CA ILE A 148 -10.93 -6.04 15.82
C ILE A 148 -9.58 -6.71 16.05
N SER A 149 -9.13 -6.74 17.30
CA SER A 149 -8.03 -7.60 17.77
C SER A 149 -8.56 -8.73 18.63
N ASN A 150 -7.98 -9.91 18.47
CA ASN A 150 -8.32 -11.11 19.20
C ASN A 150 -7.22 -11.41 20.21
N VAL A 151 -7.57 -11.53 21.48
CA VAL A 151 -6.67 -11.86 22.59
C VAL A 151 -7.04 -13.22 23.15
N TYR A 152 -6.06 -14.10 23.28
CA TYR A 152 -6.27 -15.43 23.84
C TYR A 152 -6.28 -15.35 25.37
N ASN A 153 -7.31 -15.87 26.01
CA ASN A 153 -7.55 -15.71 27.45
C ASN A 153 -6.73 -16.67 28.34
N ILE A 154 -5.80 -17.41 27.76
CA ILE A 154 -4.85 -18.23 28.51
C ILE A 154 -3.57 -17.42 28.65
N SER A 155 -3.06 -17.30 29.89
CA SER A 155 -1.86 -16.52 30.20
C SER A 155 -0.60 -17.16 29.61
N LEU A 156 0.40 -16.34 29.31
CA LEU A 156 1.68 -16.79 28.78
C LEU A 156 2.40 -17.80 29.69
N GLU A 157 2.19 -17.70 30.99
CA GLU A 157 2.77 -18.67 31.96
C GLU A 157 2.31 -20.12 31.71
N LYS A 158 1.10 -20.28 31.13
CA LYS A 158 0.47 -21.59 30.87
C LYS A 158 0.63 -22.07 29.41
N LEU A 159 1.35 -21.32 28.58
CA LEU A 159 1.47 -21.58 27.15
C LEU A 159 2.93 -21.84 26.77
N ASP A 160 3.15 -22.89 26.00
CA ASP A 160 4.42 -23.13 25.28
C ASP A 160 4.21 -22.67 23.84
N ILE A 161 4.76 -21.49 23.50
CA ILE A 161 4.56 -20.84 22.20
C ILE A 161 5.82 -21.00 21.35
N GLN A 162 5.68 -21.68 20.21
CA GLN A 162 6.75 -21.87 19.22
C GLN A 162 6.86 -20.72 18.24
N THR A 163 5.80 -19.91 18.09
CA THR A 163 5.81 -18.73 17.22
C THR A 163 6.76 -17.67 17.76
N GLU A 164 7.79 -17.31 16.98
CA GLU A 164 8.84 -16.38 17.39
C GLU A 164 8.39 -14.94 17.66
N SER A 165 7.31 -14.50 16.96
CA SER A 165 6.97 -13.07 16.87
C SER A 165 5.48 -12.84 17.00
N TYR A 166 5.06 -12.19 18.08
CA TYR A 166 3.67 -11.84 18.37
C TYR A 166 3.58 -10.69 19.38
N ASP A 167 2.43 -10.05 19.44
CA ASP A 167 2.12 -9.03 20.44
C ASP A 167 1.46 -9.66 21.66
N ILE A 168 1.60 -9.02 22.80
CA ILE A 168 1.10 -9.45 24.11
C ILE A 168 0.35 -8.29 24.73
N VAL A 169 -0.77 -8.59 25.35
CA VAL A 169 -1.46 -7.67 26.27
C VAL A 169 -1.00 -7.96 27.67
N VAL A 170 -0.32 -7.01 28.30
CA VAL A 170 0.21 -7.13 29.67
C VAL A 170 0.10 -5.81 30.41
N GLY A 171 -0.41 -5.87 31.64
CA GLY A 171 -0.59 -4.67 32.45
C GLY A 171 -1.41 -3.58 31.74
N GLY A 172 -2.37 -3.91 30.88
CA GLY A 172 -3.22 -3.01 30.09
C GLY A 172 -2.52 -2.31 28.91
N GLU A 173 -1.34 -2.75 28.49
CA GLU A 173 -0.62 -2.31 27.31
C GLU A 173 -0.44 -3.44 26.30
N VAL A 174 -0.22 -3.06 25.04
CA VAL A 174 0.17 -3.99 23.97
C VAL A 174 1.65 -3.87 23.72
N VAL A 175 2.38 -4.97 23.90
CA VAL A 175 3.85 -5.02 23.80
C VAL A 175 4.26 -6.15 22.86
N TYR A 176 5.28 -5.92 22.04
CA TYR A 176 5.88 -6.98 21.23
C TYR A 176 6.65 -7.97 22.13
N ASN A 177 6.47 -9.27 21.94
CA ASN A 177 7.03 -10.31 22.82
C ASN A 177 8.54 -10.20 23.07
N LYS A 178 9.32 -9.73 22.09
CA LYS A 178 10.77 -9.52 22.20
C LYS A 178 11.17 -8.20 22.91
N ARG A 179 10.18 -7.38 23.30
CA ARG A 179 10.40 -6.08 23.95
C ARG A 179 9.82 -6.00 25.36
N ILE A 180 9.48 -7.13 25.96
CA ILE A 180 8.96 -7.19 27.34
C ILE A 180 10.02 -6.66 28.31
N THR A 181 9.63 -5.70 29.14
CA THR A 181 10.51 -5.16 30.19
C THR A 181 10.65 -6.16 31.36
N PRO A 182 11.70 -6.01 32.22
CA PRO A 182 11.83 -6.85 33.42
C PRO A 182 10.61 -6.78 34.37
N GLN A 183 9.98 -5.60 34.48
CA GLN A 183 8.75 -5.39 35.28
C GLN A 183 7.56 -6.13 34.67
N GLN A 184 7.38 -6.08 33.35
CA GLN A 184 6.32 -6.79 32.65
C GLN A 184 6.53 -8.32 32.67
N LYS A 185 7.78 -8.82 32.81
CA LYS A 185 8.07 -10.23 33.00
C LYS A 185 7.55 -10.79 34.33
N GLN A 186 7.35 -9.95 35.33
CA GLN A 186 6.75 -10.34 36.61
C GLN A 186 5.24 -10.52 36.50
N LEU A 187 4.63 -10.04 35.44
CA LEU A 187 3.18 -10.09 35.18
C LEU A 187 2.79 -11.15 34.12
N LEU A 188 3.61 -12.19 33.88
CA LEU A 188 3.32 -13.20 32.86
C LEU A 188 2.05 -14.01 33.14
N SER A 189 1.64 -14.13 34.39
CA SER A 189 0.37 -14.73 34.79
C SER A 189 -0.86 -13.91 34.32
N GLU A 190 -0.68 -12.61 34.09
CA GLU A 190 -1.68 -11.66 33.58
C GLU A 190 -1.37 -11.16 32.17
N ALA A 191 -0.45 -11.83 31.48
CA ALA A 191 -0.06 -11.51 30.13
C ALA A 191 -0.72 -12.47 29.13
N TYR A 192 -1.37 -11.94 28.10
CA TYR A 192 -2.19 -12.69 27.14
C TYR A 192 -1.72 -12.45 25.71
N PRO A 193 -1.52 -13.50 24.89
CA PRO A 193 -1.06 -13.32 23.51
C PRO A 193 -2.19 -12.77 22.62
N LYS A 194 -1.84 -11.76 21.81
CA LYS A 194 -2.69 -11.29 20.71
C LYS A 194 -2.57 -12.27 19.55
N ILE A 195 -3.68 -12.85 19.15
CA ILE A 195 -3.70 -13.87 18.10
C ILE A 195 -3.40 -13.25 16.74
N ASN A 196 -2.32 -13.70 16.13
CA ASN A 196 -2.01 -13.50 14.72
C ASN A 196 -2.28 -14.79 13.92
N ARG A 197 -2.06 -14.78 12.60
CA ARG A 197 -2.31 -15.93 11.74
C ARG A 197 -1.49 -17.18 12.13
N LYS A 198 -0.28 -17.01 12.66
CA LYS A 198 0.58 -18.13 13.10
C LYS A 198 0.07 -18.72 14.39
N LEU A 199 -0.18 -17.88 15.39
CA LEU A 199 -0.77 -18.32 16.68
C LEU A 199 -2.17 -18.92 16.49
N SER A 200 -2.98 -18.42 15.56
CA SER A 200 -4.29 -19.01 15.23
C SER A 200 -4.15 -20.47 14.76
N LYS A 201 -3.13 -20.79 13.98
CA LYS A 201 -2.83 -22.16 13.55
C LYS A 201 -2.26 -22.99 14.71
N GLU A 202 -1.32 -22.44 15.46
CA GLU A 202 -0.66 -23.10 16.59
C GLU A 202 -1.65 -23.49 17.70
N PHE A 203 -2.56 -22.58 18.04
CA PHE A 203 -3.60 -22.84 19.06
C PHE A 203 -4.88 -23.51 18.50
N ASN A 204 -4.91 -23.81 17.21
CA ASN A 204 -6.09 -24.33 16.52
C ASN A 204 -7.35 -23.47 16.74
N VAL A 205 -7.19 -22.17 16.80
CA VAL A 205 -8.28 -21.20 17.00
C VAL A 205 -8.74 -20.65 15.66
N LYS A 206 -9.99 -20.92 15.29
CA LYS A 206 -10.59 -20.32 14.09
C LYS A 206 -11.11 -18.92 14.42
N ILE A 207 -10.46 -17.90 13.89
CA ILE A 207 -10.96 -16.53 13.93
C ILE A 207 -11.94 -16.35 12.78
N PRO A 208 -13.21 -15.97 13.05
CA PRO A 208 -14.16 -15.69 11.99
C PRO A 208 -13.64 -14.54 11.11
N HIS A 209 -13.48 -14.76 9.83
CA HIS A 209 -13.28 -13.69 8.86
C HIS A 209 -14.62 -13.00 8.63
N LEU A 210 -14.85 -11.91 9.33
CA LEU A 210 -15.96 -11.01 9.02
C LEU A 210 -15.70 -10.38 7.66
N ARG A 211 -16.41 -10.84 6.63
CA ARG A 211 -16.46 -10.12 5.35
C ARG A 211 -17.21 -8.82 5.60
N ASN A 212 -16.48 -7.73 5.70
CA ASN A 212 -17.11 -6.43 5.83
C ASN A 212 -17.66 -6.01 4.47
N THR A 213 -18.94 -6.31 4.23
CA THR A 213 -19.65 -5.97 3.00
C THR A 213 -20.04 -4.51 2.95
N ASP A 214 -20.00 -3.81 4.08
CA ASP A 214 -20.31 -2.39 4.22
C ASP A 214 -19.29 -1.68 5.12
N ARG A 215 -18.13 -1.41 4.55
CA ARG A 215 -16.97 -0.90 5.30
C ARG A 215 -17.19 0.50 5.84
N TYR A 216 -17.80 1.39 5.04
CA TYR A 216 -18.00 2.77 5.45
C TYR A 216 -19.06 2.89 6.54
N THR A 217 -20.23 2.26 6.36
CA THR A 217 -21.28 2.25 7.37
C THR A 217 -20.83 1.58 8.67
N THR A 218 -20.10 0.47 8.56
CA THR A 218 -19.53 -0.20 9.74
C THR A 218 -18.57 0.72 10.47
N THR A 219 -17.64 1.36 9.75
CA THR A 219 -16.66 2.27 10.35
C THR A 219 -17.34 3.49 10.98
N TYR A 220 -18.30 4.09 10.28
CA TYR A 220 -19.09 5.22 10.80
C TYR A 220 -19.77 4.87 12.12
N ASN A 221 -20.49 3.74 12.17
CA ASN A 221 -21.23 3.33 13.36
C ASN A 221 -20.31 3.04 14.55
N HIS A 222 -19.16 2.38 14.32
CA HIS A 222 -18.18 2.14 15.38
C HIS A 222 -17.60 3.45 15.91
N ILE A 223 -17.24 4.39 15.04
CA ILE A 223 -16.70 5.69 15.45
C ILE A 223 -17.76 6.51 16.22
N ASP A 224 -18.98 6.60 15.69
CA ASP A 224 -20.08 7.34 16.32
C ASP A 224 -20.41 6.79 17.72
N SER A 225 -20.50 5.46 17.86
CA SER A 225 -20.70 4.80 19.14
C SER A 225 -19.55 5.07 20.11
N PHE A 226 -18.30 4.95 19.65
CA PHE A 226 -17.14 5.21 20.49
C PHE A 226 -17.12 6.66 21.01
N VAL A 227 -17.38 7.64 20.15
CA VAL A 227 -17.41 9.05 20.52
C VAL A 227 -18.50 9.31 21.56
N LYS A 228 -19.71 8.82 21.33
CA LYS A 228 -20.83 8.99 22.26
C LYS A 228 -20.64 8.28 23.59
N GLU A 229 -20.04 7.08 23.60
CA GLU A 229 -19.89 6.28 24.83
C GLU A 229 -18.62 6.64 25.63
N HIS A 230 -17.54 7.09 24.98
CA HIS A 230 -16.23 7.22 25.62
C HIS A 230 -15.62 8.63 25.57
N LEU A 231 -15.89 9.44 24.53
CA LEU A 231 -15.38 10.80 24.48
C LEU A 231 -16.31 11.81 25.16
N SER A 232 -17.55 11.44 25.46
CA SER A 232 -18.49 12.23 26.26
C SER A 232 -18.34 12.00 27.79
N ASP A 233 -17.29 11.28 28.21
CA ASP A 233 -16.99 11.05 29.64
C ASP A 233 -16.77 12.39 30.35
N PRO A 234 -17.48 12.67 31.48
CA PRO A 234 -17.39 13.96 32.19
C PRO A 234 -15.99 14.31 32.66
N GLU A 235 -15.14 13.33 33.05
CA GLU A 235 -13.76 13.58 33.46
C GLU A 235 -12.92 14.05 32.27
N LEU A 236 -13.15 13.47 31.08
CA LEU A 236 -12.46 13.90 29.87
C LEU A 236 -12.92 15.28 29.40
N GLN A 237 -14.23 15.56 29.50
CA GLN A 237 -14.81 16.86 29.13
C GLN A 237 -14.36 18.01 30.04
N GLN A 238 -13.88 17.72 31.25
CA GLN A 238 -13.20 18.73 32.09
C GLN A 238 -11.80 19.11 31.59
N ILE A 239 -11.18 18.25 30.80
CA ILE A 239 -9.84 18.49 30.22
C ILE A 239 -9.99 19.08 28.82
N PHE A 240 -10.88 18.49 28.02
CA PHE A 240 -11.13 18.85 26.63
C PHE A 240 -12.63 18.90 26.36
N GLU A 241 -13.11 20.01 25.81
CA GLU A 241 -14.45 20.04 25.19
C GLU A 241 -14.33 19.39 23.81
N ILE A 242 -14.80 18.14 23.68
CA ILE A 242 -14.80 17.38 22.42
C ILE A 242 -16.22 17.35 21.89
N SER A 243 -16.41 17.82 20.65
CA SER A 243 -17.70 17.71 19.97
C SER A 243 -18.09 16.25 19.79
N THR A 244 -19.38 15.95 19.90
CA THR A 244 -19.93 14.63 19.54
C THR A 244 -20.34 14.53 18.08
N GLU A 245 -20.33 15.66 17.36
CA GLU A 245 -20.66 15.72 15.95
C GLU A 245 -19.42 15.75 15.07
N MET A 246 -19.46 14.94 14.02
CA MET A 246 -18.41 14.92 13.00
C MET A 246 -18.33 16.25 12.26
N MET A 247 -17.11 16.73 12.04
CA MET A 247 -16.87 17.97 11.31
C MET A 247 -17.29 17.85 9.83
N VAL A 248 -17.88 18.91 9.31
CA VAL A 248 -18.17 19.06 7.89
C VAL A 248 -17.01 19.81 7.23
N PRO A 249 -16.28 19.18 6.29
CA PRO A 249 -15.24 19.87 5.55
C PRO A 249 -15.79 21.06 4.78
N SER A 250 -15.01 22.11 4.63
CA SER A 250 -15.43 23.28 3.85
C SER A 250 -15.64 22.88 2.38
N ALA A 251 -16.62 23.47 1.71
CA ALA A 251 -16.91 23.20 0.31
C ALA A 251 -15.68 23.41 -0.60
N ASN A 252 -14.83 24.40 -0.28
CA ASN A 252 -13.63 24.71 -1.03
C ASN A 252 -12.51 23.66 -0.84
N SER A 253 -12.60 22.79 0.17
CA SER A 253 -11.65 21.71 0.38
C SER A 253 -12.03 20.43 -0.38
N ILE A 254 -13.22 20.36 -0.95
CA ILE A 254 -13.70 19.20 -1.71
C ILE A 254 -13.59 19.52 -3.20
N MET A 255 -12.89 18.68 -3.93
CA MET A 255 -12.72 18.75 -5.37
C MET A 255 -13.07 17.42 -6.01
N HIS A 256 -13.18 17.38 -7.31
CA HIS A 256 -13.43 16.15 -8.07
C HIS A 256 -12.48 16.05 -9.26
N VAL A 257 -12.06 14.83 -9.59
CA VAL A 257 -11.38 14.60 -10.87
C VAL A 257 -12.34 14.90 -12.02
N ARG A 258 -11.80 15.25 -13.18
CA ARG A 258 -12.61 15.44 -14.39
C ARG A 258 -13.36 14.16 -14.74
N ASP A 259 -14.56 14.26 -15.27
CA ASP A 259 -15.38 13.09 -15.60
C ASP A 259 -14.75 12.20 -16.67
N ASP A 260 -14.03 12.78 -17.64
CA ASP A 260 -13.31 12.04 -18.67
C ASP A 260 -12.14 11.22 -18.11
N ALA A 261 -11.60 11.58 -16.94
CA ALA A 261 -10.53 10.84 -16.27
C ALA A 261 -10.98 9.47 -15.75
N LYS A 262 -12.28 9.24 -15.63
CA LYS A 262 -12.87 7.95 -15.26
C LYS A 262 -12.87 6.95 -16.42
N LEU A 263 -12.69 7.42 -17.65
CA LEU A 263 -12.79 6.62 -18.84
C LEU A 263 -11.49 5.86 -19.15
N LEU A 264 -11.66 4.61 -19.55
CA LEU A 264 -10.65 3.75 -20.12
C LEU A 264 -10.95 3.58 -21.61
N GLN A 265 -9.92 3.44 -22.42
CA GLN A 265 -10.03 3.22 -23.85
C GLN A 265 -9.74 1.77 -24.21
N PHE A 266 -10.61 1.21 -25.01
CA PHE A 266 -10.58 -0.16 -25.54
C PHE A 266 -10.43 -0.16 -27.07
N ALA A 267 -10.65 -1.33 -27.70
CA ALA A 267 -10.59 -1.45 -29.15
C ALA A 267 -11.49 -0.45 -29.89
N ASN A 268 -11.09 -0.07 -31.09
CA ASN A 268 -11.86 0.79 -32.01
C ASN A 268 -12.24 2.17 -31.41
N GLY A 269 -11.43 2.69 -30.47
CA GLY A 269 -11.69 3.97 -29.82
C GLY A 269 -12.84 3.97 -28.81
N SER A 270 -13.42 2.81 -28.52
CA SER A 270 -14.50 2.68 -27.52
C SER A 270 -14.02 3.02 -26.13
N THR A 271 -14.88 3.65 -25.34
CA THR A 271 -14.57 4.04 -23.96
C THR A 271 -15.54 3.43 -22.97
N GLY A 272 -15.08 3.23 -21.73
CA GLY A 272 -15.89 2.70 -20.63
C GLY A 272 -15.15 2.83 -19.30
N THR A 273 -15.82 2.55 -18.19
CA THR A 273 -15.23 2.68 -16.85
C THR A 273 -14.80 1.36 -16.24
N ASP A 274 -15.29 0.23 -16.76
CA ASP A 274 -15.05 -1.10 -16.21
C ASP A 274 -14.23 -1.98 -17.17
N PRO A 275 -13.03 -2.44 -16.75
CA PRO A 275 -12.17 -3.29 -17.59
C PRO A 275 -12.78 -4.64 -17.96
N TYR A 276 -13.57 -5.25 -17.06
CA TYR A 276 -14.19 -6.55 -17.35
C TYR A 276 -15.21 -6.42 -18.47
N TYR A 277 -16.13 -5.47 -18.38
CA TYR A 277 -17.15 -5.26 -19.41
C TYR A 277 -16.56 -4.73 -20.72
N GLY A 278 -15.43 -3.99 -20.64
CA GLY A 278 -14.70 -3.53 -21.84
C GLY A 278 -14.05 -4.63 -22.65
N ILE A 279 -13.69 -5.77 -22.03
CA ILE A 279 -12.97 -6.88 -22.72
C ILE A 279 -13.81 -8.16 -22.82
N PHE A 280 -14.53 -8.53 -21.75
CA PHE A 280 -15.18 -9.84 -21.60
C PHE A 280 -16.72 -9.77 -21.61
N GLY A 281 -17.31 -8.56 -21.64
CA GLY A 281 -18.76 -8.37 -21.73
C GLY A 281 -19.35 -8.93 -23.02
N MET A 282 -20.66 -9.15 -23.05
CA MET A 282 -21.36 -9.74 -24.22
C MET A 282 -21.15 -8.93 -25.52
N HIS A 283 -21.06 -7.60 -25.41
CA HIS A 283 -20.84 -6.67 -26.51
C HIS A 283 -19.53 -5.89 -26.32
N ALA A 284 -18.53 -6.51 -25.67
CA ALA A 284 -17.28 -5.87 -25.37
C ALA A 284 -16.53 -5.46 -26.64
N PRO A 285 -16.01 -4.24 -26.72
CA PRO A 285 -15.16 -3.82 -27.84
C PRO A 285 -13.87 -4.67 -27.93
N GLY A 286 -13.39 -5.18 -26.78
CA GLY A 286 -12.20 -6.02 -26.68
C GLY A 286 -10.95 -5.23 -26.31
N ILE A 287 -9.80 -5.91 -26.35
CA ILE A 287 -8.50 -5.37 -25.98
C ILE A 287 -8.10 -4.18 -26.89
N PHE A 288 -7.45 -3.18 -26.31
CA PHE A 288 -7.00 -1.97 -27.02
C PHE A 288 -5.97 -2.31 -28.12
N GLN A 289 -4.93 -3.08 -27.77
CA GLN A 289 -3.87 -3.48 -28.70
C GLN A 289 -3.45 -4.92 -28.46
N PRO A 290 -3.35 -5.77 -29.52
CA PRO A 290 -2.85 -7.13 -29.38
C PRO A 290 -1.34 -7.15 -29.08
N SER A 291 -0.80 -8.36 -28.87
CA SER A 291 0.64 -8.58 -28.67
C SER A 291 1.48 -7.96 -29.78
N ILE A 292 2.65 -7.41 -29.38
CA ILE A 292 3.66 -6.94 -30.35
C ILE A 292 4.40 -8.09 -31.04
N HIS A 293 4.27 -9.32 -30.54
CA HIS A 293 4.92 -10.50 -31.10
C HIS A 293 4.00 -11.20 -32.10
N PRO A 294 4.35 -11.25 -33.39
CA PRO A 294 3.51 -11.86 -34.40
C PRO A 294 3.42 -13.40 -34.24
N LYS A 295 4.46 -14.03 -33.71
CA LYS A 295 4.52 -15.46 -33.47
C LYS A 295 4.84 -15.75 -32.02
N VAL A 296 3.91 -16.43 -31.33
CA VAL A 296 4.04 -16.85 -29.93
C VAL A 296 3.87 -18.35 -29.84
N LYS A 297 4.77 -19.01 -29.13
CA LYS A 297 4.64 -20.44 -28.80
C LYS A 297 4.56 -20.63 -27.29
N PHE A 298 3.48 -21.26 -26.85
CA PHE A 298 3.26 -21.62 -25.46
C PHE A 298 3.81 -23.02 -25.16
N PHE A 299 4.32 -23.21 -23.95
CA PHE A 299 4.68 -24.54 -23.44
C PHE A 299 4.45 -24.59 -21.93
N PHE A 300 4.31 -25.80 -21.40
CA PHE A 300 3.99 -26.01 -19.99
C PHE A 300 5.22 -26.49 -19.21
N ILE A 301 5.35 -25.99 -17.99
CA ILE A 301 6.31 -26.49 -16.98
C ILE A 301 5.48 -26.97 -15.80
N TYR A 302 5.63 -28.23 -15.42
CA TYR A 302 4.83 -28.82 -14.36
C TYR A 302 5.57 -29.94 -13.63
N HIS A 303 5.18 -30.21 -12.38
CA HIS A 303 5.60 -31.36 -11.61
C HIS A 303 4.91 -32.61 -12.16
N ARG A 304 5.62 -33.75 -12.36
CA ARG A 304 5.07 -34.93 -13.01
C ARG A 304 3.72 -35.41 -12.46
N PRO A 305 3.48 -35.45 -11.14
CA PRO A 305 2.18 -35.81 -10.57
C PRO A 305 1.04 -34.87 -10.97
N ASP A 306 1.34 -33.64 -11.42
CA ASP A 306 0.34 -32.63 -11.79
C ASP A 306 0.00 -32.67 -13.31
N LYS A 307 0.32 -33.76 -14.00
CA LYS A 307 0.05 -33.94 -15.46
C LYS A 307 -1.42 -33.73 -15.81
N ASP A 308 -2.33 -34.30 -15.05
CA ASP A 308 -3.78 -34.18 -15.31
C ASP A 308 -4.26 -32.74 -15.13
N VAL A 309 -3.71 -32.02 -14.15
CA VAL A 309 -3.96 -30.57 -13.95
C VAL A 309 -3.46 -29.78 -15.16
N CYS A 310 -2.30 -30.17 -15.71
CA CYS A 310 -1.73 -29.54 -16.91
C CYS A 310 -2.65 -29.73 -18.12
N ILE A 311 -3.13 -30.95 -18.36
CA ILE A 311 -4.05 -31.27 -19.46
C ILE A 311 -5.35 -30.49 -19.30
N LYS A 312 -5.92 -30.48 -18.11
CA LYS A 312 -7.14 -29.72 -17.82
C LYS A 312 -6.96 -28.23 -18.10
N LEU A 313 -5.85 -27.62 -17.61
CA LEU A 313 -5.55 -26.22 -17.85
C LEU A 313 -5.35 -25.92 -19.34
N TYR A 314 -4.64 -26.80 -20.07
CA TYR A 314 -4.46 -26.67 -21.50
C TYR A 314 -5.83 -26.60 -22.22
N ASN A 315 -6.74 -27.54 -21.91
CA ASN A 315 -8.08 -27.57 -22.54
C ASN A 315 -8.88 -26.29 -22.20
N ILE A 316 -8.82 -25.83 -20.94
CA ILE A 316 -9.48 -24.58 -20.55
C ILE A 316 -8.94 -23.37 -21.34
N LEU A 317 -7.63 -23.27 -21.51
CA LEU A 317 -7.04 -22.15 -22.25
C LEU A 317 -7.29 -22.24 -23.75
N LYS A 318 -7.31 -23.45 -24.30
CA LYS A 318 -7.55 -23.72 -25.73
C LYS A 318 -9.01 -23.52 -26.12
N ASP A 319 -9.93 -24.14 -25.36
CA ASP A 319 -11.33 -24.28 -25.76
C ASP A 319 -12.28 -23.35 -24.97
N GLY A 320 -11.79 -22.80 -23.87
CA GLY A 320 -12.60 -21.99 -22.92
C GLY A 320 -13.41 -22.89 -21.97
N ILE A 321 -14.41 -22.31 -21.32
CA ILE A 321 -15.33 -22.98 -20.40
C ILE A 321 -16.75 -22.78 -20.91
N ASP A 322 -17.48 -23.87 -21.13
CA ASP A 322 -18.88 -23.85 -21.50
C ASP A 322 -19.80 -23.69 -20.27
N SER A 323 -20.97 -23.12 -20.50
CA SER A 323 -22.06 -23.16 -19.52
C SER A 323 -22.60 -24.62 -19.40
N PRO A 324 -23.22 -24.98 -18.27
CA PRO A 324 -23.73 -26.33 -18.04
C PRO A 324 -24.72 -26.80 -19.11
N ASP A 325 -25.41 -25.86 -19.77
CA ASP A 325 -26.35 -26.13 -20.86
C ASP A 325 -25.70 -26.06 -22.25
N ASN A 326 -24.38 -25.84 -22.32
CA ASN A 326 -23.58 -25.68 -23.55
C ASN A 326 -24.09 -24.59 -24.53
N LYS A 327 -24.97 -23.69 -24.06
CA LYS A 327 -25.55 -22.65 -24.91
C LYS A 327 -24.66 -21.42 -25.08
N ARG A 328 -23.71 -21.23 -24.14
CA ARG A 328 -22.79 -20.08 -24.14
C ARG A 328 -21.44 -20.44 -23.51
N LYS A 329 -20.41 -19.68 -23.85
CA LYS A 329 -19.13 -19.74 -23.12
C LYS A 329 -19.20 -18.92 -21.83
N LEU A 330 -18.90 -19.56 -20.73
CA LEU A 330 -18.66 -18.85 -19.44
C LEU A 330 -17.33 -18.12 -19.45
N PHE A 331 -16.35 -18.65 -20.19
CA PHE A 331 -15.09 -18.01 -20.52
C PHE A 331 -14.67 -18.42 -21.92
N PRO A 332 -14.38 -17.48 -22.83
CA PRO A 332 -13.96 -17.82 -24.21
C PRO A 332 -12.54 -18.37 -24.23
N PRO A 333 -12.12 -19.02 -25.36
CA PRO A 333 -10.74 -19.43 -25.57
C PRO A 333 -9.75 -18.28 -25.33
N LEU A 334 -8.54 -18.59 -24.81
CA LEU A 334 -7.51 -17.58 -24.57
C LEU A 334 -7.18 -16.78 -25.84
N SER A 335 -7.11 -17.49 -26.99
CA SER A 335 -6.86 -16.85 -28.31
C SER A 335 -7.88 -15.76 -28.66
N THR A 336 -9.13 -15.95 -28.29
CA THR A 336 -10.21 -14.95 -28.50
C THR A 336 -10.01 -13.76 -27.56
N CYS A 337 -9.65 -14.02 -26.28
CA CYS A 337 -9.48 -12.97 -25.28
C CYS A 337 -8.33 -12.02 -25.60
N ILE A 338 -7.19 -12.55 -26.03
CA ILE A 338 -5.96 -11.78 -26.23
C ILE A 338 -5.64 -11.50 -27.70
N LYS A 339 -6.49 -11.95 -28.63
CA LYS A 339 -6.30 -11.85 -30.09
C LYS A 339 -4.94 -12.35 -30.55
N GLN A 340 -4.46 -13.44 -29.94
CA GLN A 340 -3.20 -14.11 -30.23
C GLN A 340 -3.46 -15.62 -30.35
N PRO A 341 -3.01 -16.29 -31.39
CA PRO A 341 -3.15 -17.75 -31.50
C PRO A 341 -2.56 -18.49 -30.31
N PHE A 342 -3.29 -19.43 -29.75
CA PHE A 342 -2.80 -20.30 -28.68
C PHE A 342 -2.09 -21.52 -29.30
N THR A 343 -0.90 -21.26 -29.85
CA THR A 343 -0.08 -22.31 -30.48
C THR A 343 0.84 -22.90 -29.44
N THR A 344 0.75 -24.20 -29.20
CA THR A 344 1.63 -24.90 -28.25
C THR A 344 2.81 -25.54 -28.98
N ASP A 345 3.93 -25.57 -28.24
CA ASP A 345 5.10 -26.32 -28.61
C ASP A 345 5.01 -27.71 -27.97
N ASP A 346 4.47 -28.70 -28.70
CA ASP A 346 4.15 -30.02 -28.16
C ASP A 346 5.38 -30.81 -27.69
N LYS A 347 6.55 -30.53 -28.25
CA LYS A 347 7.83 -31.09 -27.81
C LYS A 347 8.52 -30.23 -26.73
N GLY A 348 7.96 -29.10 -26.39
CA GLY A 348 8.53 -28.10 -25.51
C GLY A 348 8.05 -28.10 -24.06
N SER A 349 7.02 -28.88 -23.74
CA SER A 349 6.51 -28.99 -22.37
C SER A 349 7.46 -29.79 -21.50
N PHE A 350 7.81 -29.23 -20.33
CA PHE A 350 8.77 -29.81 -19.40
C PHE A 350 8.07 -30.31 -18.14
N CYS A 351 8.24 -31.60 -17.81
CA CYS A 351 7.92 -32.07 -16.47
C CYS A 351 9.21 -32.24 -15.67
N PHE A 352 9.18 -31.95 -14.40
CA PHE A 352 10.25 -32.26 -13.42
C PHE A 352 9.73 -33.27 -12.40
N GLU A 353 10.66 -34.07 -11.85
CA GLU A 353 10.33 -35.21 -10.99
C GLU A 353 10.28 -34.81 -9.52
N ASN A 354 11.22 -33.96 -9.08
CA ASN A 354 11.35 -33.58 -7.70
C ASN A 354 11.37 -32.06 -7.57
N ILE A 355 10.67 -31.54 -6.57
CA ILE A 355 10.59 -30.08 -6.28
C ILE A 355 11.97 -29.53 -5.93
N ASP A 356 12.78 -30.27 -5.18
CA ASP A 356 14.10 -29.82 -4.74
C ASP A 356 15.13 -29.74 -5.88
N THR A 357 14.95 -30.52 -6.93
CA THR A 357 15.82 -30.54 -8.11
C THR A 357 15.18 -29.91 -9.34
N ALA A 358 14.02 -29.24 -9.18
CA ALA A 358 13.27 -28.68 -10.29
C ALA A 358 14.08 -27.69 -11.14
N ILE A 359 14.85 -26.79 -10.52
CA ILE A 359 15.64 -25.79 -11.26
C ILE A 359 16.74 -26.43 -12.13
N PRO A 360 17.64 -27.30 -11.61
CA PRO A 360 18.62 -27.97 -12.45
C PRO A 360 17.98 -28.87 -13.53
N GLU A 361 16.86 -29.56 -13.26
CA GLU A 361 16.15 -30.36 -14.26
C GLU A 361 15.61 -29.51 -15.41
N ILE A 362 14.95 -28.38 -15.08
CA ILE A 362 14.40 -27.45 -16.08
C ILE A 362 15.53 -26.77 -16.85
N LYS A 363 16.60 -26.34 -16.17
CA LYS A 363 17.77 -25.70 -16.80
C LYS A 363 18.38 -26.63 -17.87
N LYS A 364 18.61 -27.90 -17.55
CA LYS A 364 19.13 -28.90 -18.48
C LYS A 364 18.22 -29.05 -19.72
N LYS A 365 16.91 -29.08 -19.54
CA LYS A 365 15.94 -29.16 -20.65
C LYS A 365 15.91 -27.91 -21.51
N LEU A 366 16.04 -26.73 -20.90
CA LEU A 366 16.12 -25.45 -21.64
C LEU A 366 17.43 -25.30 -22.43
N GLU A 367 18.53 -25.90 -21.97
CA GLU A 367 19.83 -25.89 -22.66
C GLU A 367 19.82 -26.76 -23.93
N THR A 368 19.05 -27.85 -23.91
CA THR A 368 18.92 -28.76 -25.05
C THR A 368 17.83 -28.38 -26.04
N LYS A 369 16.97 -27.42 -25.65
CA LYS A 369 15.84 -26.99 -26.50
C LYS A 369 16.32 -26.04 -27.61
N VAL A 370 15.94 -26.35 -28.82
CA VAL A 370 16.13 -25.46 -29.97
C VAL A 370 14.96 -24.47 -30.03
N PHE A 371 15.26 -23.19 -29.95
CA PHE A 371 14.30 -22.10 -30.08
C PHE A 371 14.27 -21.59 -31.52
N GLU A 372 13.04 -21.44 -32.05
CA GLU A 372 12.85 -20.88 -33.41
C GLU A 372 13.16 -19.38 -33.38
N LYS A 373 13.77 -18.88 -34.45
CA LYS A 373 13.98 -17.45 -34.66
C LYS A 373 12.64 -16.71 -34.78
N ASP A 374 12.61 -15.46 -34.38
CA ASP A 374 11.44 -14.56 -34.50
C ASP A 374 10.17 -15.10 -33.81
N THR A 375 10.35 -15.99 -32.83
CA THR A 375 9.28 -16.58 -32.05
C THR A 375 9.44 -16.24 -30.57
N GLN A 376 8.43 -15.60 -29.99
CA GLN A 376 8.37 -15.37 -28.56
C GLN A 376 7.87 -16.64 -27.87
N TYR A 377 8.67 -17.18 -26.96
CA TYR A 377 8.26 -18.31 -26.13
C TYR A 377 7.61 -17.86 -24.84
N PHE A 378 6.56 -18.55 -24.43
CA PHE A 378 5.79 -18.25 -23.23
C PHE A 378 5.56 -19.53 -22.42
N ALA A 379 6.11 -19.58 -21.21
CA ALA A 379 5.95 -20.70 -20.30
C ALA A 379 4.70 -20.55 -19.41
N ILE A 380 3.87 -21.57 -19.33
CA ILE A 380 2.81 -21.68 -18.33
C ILE A 380 3.32 -22.64 -17.25
N TYR A 381 3.65 -22.09 -16.09
CA TYR A 381 4.19 -22.85 -14.97
C TYR A 381 3.07 -23.24 -14.00
N ILE A 382 2.86 -24.55 -13.84
CA ILE A 382 1.95 -25.10 -12.83
C ILE A 382 2.76 -25.34 -11.56
N SER A 383 2.54 -24.47 -10.56
CA SER A 383 3.25 -24.56 -9.29
C SER A 383 2.64 -25.66 -8.42
N PRO A 384 3.44 -26.65 -7.99
CA PRO A 384 3.01 -27.66 -7.01
C PRO A 384 2.86 -27.08 -5.61
N ILE A 385 3.38 -25.88 -5.37
CA ILE A 385 3.43 -25.20 -4.09
C ILE A 385 2.29 -24.20 -4.01
N SER A 386 1.51 -24.24 -2.92
CA SER A 386 0.39 -23.32 -2.71
C SER A 386 0.86 -21.87 -2.57
N ARG A 387 0.05 -20.93 -3.03
CA ARG A 387 0.27 -19.48 -2.80
C ARG A 387 0.32 -19.12 -1.31
N GLU A 388 -0.35 -19.91 -0.47
CA GLU A 388 -0.45 -19.67 0.97
C GLU A 388 0.72 -20.26 1.76
N ASP A 389 1.62 -20.97 1.09
CA ASP A 389 2.82 -21.48 1.70
C ASP A 389 3.73 -20.33 2.14
N THR A 390 4.12 -20.36 3.40
CA THR A 390 4.96 -19.32 4.03
C THR A 390 6.43 -19.73 4.10
N ASP A 391 6.78 -20.92 3.57
CA ASP A 391 8.16 -21.37 3.53
C ASP A 391 8.97 -20.57 2.50
N ASN A 392 10.06 -19.97 2.96
CA ASN A 392 10.96 -19.18 2.13
C ASN A 392 11.61 -20.00 1.01
N THR A 393 11.82 -21.31 1.21
CA THR A 393 12.40 -22.23 0.22
C THR A 393 11.52 -22.32 -1.00
N ASN A 394 10.20 -22.36 -0.79
CA ASN A 394 9.19 -22.46 -1.83
C ASN A 394 9.03 -21.16 -2.63
N HIS A 395 9.13 -20.01 -1.97
CA HIS A 395 9.17 -18.73 -2.67
C HIS A 395 10.41 -18.58 -3.54
N ASN A 396 11.49 -19.21 -3.14
CA ASN A 396 12.75 -19.18 -3.89
C ASN A 396 12.62 -19.92 -5.23
N LEU A 397 11.97 -21.11 -5.27
CA LEU A 397 11.77 -21.88 -6.50
C LEU A 397 11.05 -21.05 -7.59
N TYR A 398 9.96 -20.36 -7.23
CA TYR A 398 9.24 -19.51 -8.17
C TYR A 398 10.12 -18.39 -8.75
N ASN A 399 10.87 -17.70 -7.91
CA ASN A 399 11.72 -16.58 -8.33
C ASN A 399 12.93 -17.05 -9.15
N GLN A 400 13.57 -18.15 -8.76
CA GLN A 400 14.67 -18.76 -9.51
C GLN A 400 14.21 -19.24 -10.90
N LEU A 401 13.04 -19.88 -11.00
CA LEU A 401 12.47 -20.25 -12.28
C LEU A 401 12.18 -19.02 -13.16
N LYS A 402 11.66 -17.97 -12.53
CA LYS A 402 11.37 -16.70 -13.23
C LYS A 402 12.64 -16.08 -13.82
N GLU A 403 13.71 -16.03 -13.02
CA GLU A 403 15.01 -15.53 -13.46
C GLU A 403 15.60 -16.35 -14.61
N LEU A 404 15.60 -17.68 -14.46
CA LEU A 404 16.08 -18.61 -15.47
C LEU A 404 15.37 -18.42 -16.82
N LEU A 405 14.04 -18.26 -16.79
CA LEU A 405 13.26 -18.04 -18.00
C LEU A 405 13.53 -16.67 -18.61
N LEU A 406 13.59 -15.61 -17.80
CA LEU A 406 13.90 -14.26 -18.28
C LEU A 406 15.30 -14.16 -18.88
N ALA A 407 16.30 -14.85 -18.31
CA ALA A 407 17.66 -14.94 -18.87
C ALA A 407 17.68 -15.60 -20.26
N LYS A 408 16.66 -16.39 -20.60
CA LYS A 408 16.46 -17.02 -21.94
C LYS A 408 15.45 -16.28 -22.80
N ASN A 409 15.05 -15.05 -22.44
CA ASN A 409 14.01 -14.26 -23.10
C ASN A 409 12.63 -14.96 -23.17
N ILE A 410 12.31 -15.77 -22.17
CA ILE A 410 11.06 -16.49 -22.06
C ILE A 410 10.17 -15.81 -21.03
N LEU A 411 8.96 -15.45 -21.43
CA LEU A 411 7.93 -14.95 -20.54
C LEU A 411 7.23 -16.10 -19.82
N SER A 412 6.64 -15.85 -18.65
CA SER A 412 5.96 -16.91 -17.93
C SER A 412 4.75 -16.45 -17.12
N GLN A 413 3.76 -17.35 -16.99
CA GLN A 413 2.60 -17.21 -16.10
C GLN A 413 2.56 -18.37 -15.12
N VAL A 414 2.48 -18.08 -13.82
CA VAL A 414 2.28 -19.10 -12.80
C VAL A 414 0.79 -19.36 -12.58
N ILE A 415 0.44 -20.64 -12.47
CA ILE A 415 -0.87 -21.13 -12.06
C ILE A 415 -0.66 -22.15 -10.96
N TYR A 416 -1.29 -21.97 -9.81
CA TYR A 416 -1.18 -22.91 -8.71
C TYR A 416 -2.03 -24.16 -8.97
N ARG A 417 -1.50 -25.35 -8.68
CA ARG A 417 -2.10 -26.66 -9.04
C ARG A 417 -3.54 -26.86 -8.53
N GLU A 418 -3.89 -26.25 -7.41
CA GLU A 418 -5.23 -26.33 -6.82
C GLU A 418 -6.27 -25.52 -7.58
N ARG A 419 -5.85 -24.53 -8.38
CA ARG A 419 -6.76 -23.56 -9.02
C ARG A 419 -7.60 -24.16 -10.16
N PRO A 420 -7.05 -24.89 -11.14
CA PRO A 420 -7.85 -25.44 -12.24
C PRO A 420 -8.95 -26.40 -11.80
N ASN A 421 -8.84 -26.98 -10.59
CA ASN A 421 -9.85 -27.86 -10.01
C ASN A 421 -10.91 -27.13 -9.19
N SER A 422 -10.72 -25.85 -8.91
CA SER A 422 -11.68 -25.03 -8.16
C SER A 422 -12.86 -24.59 -9.03
N ASN A 423 -14.07 -24.68 -8.51
CA ASN A 423 -15.29 -24.14 -9.15
C ASN A 423 -15.20 -22.63 -9.42
N ASN A 424 -14.35 -21.93 -8.67
CA ASN A 424 -14.14 -20.50 -8.79
C ASN A 424 -13.05 -20.13 -9.81
N PHE A 425 -12.40 -21.10 -10.46
CA PHE A 425 -11.29 -20.84 -11.38
C PHE A 425 -11.70 -19.92 -12.55
N ARG A 426 -12.91 -20.06 -13.05
CA ARG A 426 -13.47 -19.19 -14.11
C ARG A 426 -13.37 -17.69 -13.82
N TYR A 427 -13.44 -17.28 -12.55
CA TYR A 427 -13.34 -15.88 -12.16
C TYR A 427 -11.89 -15.35 -12.12
N HIS A 428 -10.90 -16.24 -12.19
CA HIS A 428 -9.49 -15.90 -12.28
C HIS A 428 -8.99 -15.80 -13.72
N LEU A 429 -9.66 -16.46 -14.67
CA LEU A 429 -9.24 -16.53 -16.08
C LEU A 429 -9.16 -15.15 -16.76
N PRO A 430 -10.08 -14.19 -16.54
CA PRO A 430 -9.93 -12.84 -17.08
C PRO A 430 -8.59 -12.20 -16.68
N ASN A 431 -8.22 -12.30 -15.39
CA ASN A 431 -6.95 -11.75 -14.89
C ASN A 431 -5.74 -12.45 -15.51
N ILE A 432 -5.79 -13.77 -15.69
CA ILE A 432 -4.74 -14.55 -16.35
C ILE A 432 -4.57 -14.11 -17.80
N ALA A 433 -5.68 -13.96 -18.54
CA ALA A 433 -5.65 -13.56 -19.94
C ALA A 433 -5.05 -12.18 -20.14
N ILE A 434 -5.48 -11.18 -19.37
CA ILE A 434 -4.91 -9.80 -19.47
C ILE A 434 -3.45 -9.74 -19.03
N ALA A 435 -3.04 -10.51 -18.02
CA ALA A 435 -1.65 -10.58 -17.58
C ALA A 435 -0.75 -11.23 -18.65
N ILE A 436 -1.21 -12.28 -19.32
CA ILE A 436 -0.51 -12.90 -20.46
C ILE A 436 -0.35 -11.87 -21.59
N LEU A 437 -1.44 -11.18 -21.95
CA LEU A 437 -1.41 -10.13 -22.99
C LEU A 437 -0.42 -9.03 -22.66
N GLY A 438 -0.48 -8.47 -21.44
CA GLY A 438 0.43 -7.42 -21.01
C GLY A 438 1.90 -7.85 -21.01
N LYS A 439 2.21 -9.11 -20.61
CA LYS A 439 3.56 -9.69 -20.70
C LYS A 439 4.04 -9.80 -22.15
N LEU A 440 3.14 -10.14 -23.07
CA LEU A 440 3.44 -10.20 -24.50
C LEU A 440 3.50 -8.82 -25.17
N GLY A 441 3.54 -7.73 -24.39
CA GLY A 441 3.63 -6.38 -24.92
C GLY A 441 2.34 -5.82 -25.52
N GLY A 442 1.21 -6.54 -25.36
CA GLY A 442 -0.09 -6.04 -25.74
C GLY A 442 -0.66 -5.09 -24.67
N ILE A 443 -1.69 -4.34 -25.04
CA ILE A 443 -2.34 -3.35 -24.17
C ILE A 443 -3.81 -3.75 -24.02
N PRO A 444 -4.21 -4.27 -22.84
CA PRO A 444 -5.61 -4.64 -22.61
C PRO A 444 -6.56 -3.43 -22.70
N TRP A 445 -6.22 -2.34 -22.05
CA TRP A 445 -6.85 -1.03 -22.09
C TRP A 445 -5.84 0.04 -21.70
N GLN A 446 -6.10 1.27 -22.08
CA GLN A 446 -5.28 2.42 -21.69
C GLN A 446 -6.13 3.55 -21.10
N ILE A 447 -5.48 4.58 -20.58
CA ILE A 447 -6.13 5.81 -20.13
C ILE A 447 -6.73 6.52 -21.35
N TYR A 448 -7.98 6.98 -21.23
CA TYR A 448 -8.55 7.92 -22.19
C TYR A 448 -8.06 9.33 -21.86
N ASN A 449 -7.29 9.93 -22.74
CA ASN A 449 -6.78 11.29 -22.59
C ASN A 449 -6.88 12.04 -23.91
N LYS A 450 -7.69 13.12 -23.93
CA LYS A 450 -7.91 13.95 -25.12
C LYS A 450 -6.70 14.83 -25.45
N ASN A 451 -6.03 15.34 -24.42
CA ASN A 451 -4.92 16.28 -24.57
C ASN A 451 -3.74 15.81 -23.71
N PRO A 452 -2.97 14.82 -24.19
CA PRO A 452 -1.81 14.31 -23.46
C PRO A 452 -0.75 15.38 -23.35
N LYS A 453 -0.24 15.63 -22.12
CA LYS A 453 0.94 16.47 -21.90
C LYS A 453 2.21 15.69 -22.23
N LYS A 454 3.23 16.40 -22.68
CA LYS A 454 4.57 15.84 -22.87
C LYS A 454 5.28 15.75 -21.52
N GLU A 455 4.97 14.74 -20.75
CA GLU A 455 5.51 14.55 -19.41
C GLU A 455 6.07 13.14 -19.21
N LEU A 456 7.16 13.05 -18.46
CA LEU A 456 7.68 11.79 -18.00
C LEU A 456 7.20 11.52 -16.57
N VAL A 457 6.50 10.41 -16.38
CA VAL A 457 6.06 9.96 -15.06
C VAL A 457 6.91 8.78 -14.61
N VAL A 458 7.57 8.92 -13.47
CA VAL A 458 8.44 7.88 -12.88
C VAL A 458 7.86 7.43 -11.57
N GLY A 459 7.69 6.12 -11.41
CA GLY A 459 7.32 5.53 -10.13
C GLY A 459 8.54 4.97 -9.39
N VAL A 460 8.68 5.31 -8.13
CA VAL A 460 9.71 4.78 -7.23
C VAL A 460 9.02 4.15 -6.03
N GLY A 461 8.97 2.82 -6.01
CA GLY A 461 8.38 2.04 -4.95
C GLY A 461 9.43 1.25 -4.15
N ALA A 462 9.17 0.97 -2.89
CA ALA A 462 10.07 0.21 -2.04
C ALA A 462 9.39 -0.96 -1.37
N TYR A 463 10.16 -2.01 -1.11
CA TYR A 463 9.74 -3.16 -0.33
C TYR A 463 10.76 -3.48 0.77
N LYS A 464 10.28 -3.75 1.98
CA LYS A 464 11.10 -4.14 3.13
C LYS A 464 10.70 -5.55 3.55
N PHE A 465 11.66 -6.44 3.59
CA PHE A 465 11.48 -7.78 4.15
C PHE A 465 11.61 -7.73 5.67
N ASN A 466 10.79 -8.50 6.39
CA ASN A 466 10.80 -8.52 7.85
C ASN A 466 12.13 -8.98 8.45
N ASN A 467 12.88 -9.84 7.73
CA ASN A 467 14.11 -10.46 8.20
C ASN A 467 15.39 -9.80 7.68
N VAL A 468 15.29 -8.73 6.88
CA VAL A 468 16.45 -8.08 6.25
C VAL A 468 16.47 -6.60 6.62
N LYS A 469 17.64 -6.11 7.06
CA LYS A 469 17.83 -4.68 7.38
C LYS A 469 17.76 -3.78 6.15
N GLU A 470 18.03 -4.31 4.96
CA GLU A 470 18.02 -3.57 3.71
C GLU A 470 16.62 -3.47 3.10
N ARG A 471 16.33 -2.30 2.52
CA ARG A 471 15.16 -2.09 1.66
C ARG A 471 15.60 -2.16 0.21
N TYR A 472 14.77 -2.78 -0.62
CA TYR A 472 14.93 -2.76 -2.06
C TYR A 472 13.97 -1.75 -2.66
N VAL A 473 14.39 -1.09 -3.73
CA VAL A 473 13.62 -0.08 -4.44
C VAL A 473 13.49 -0.49 -5.89
N GLY A 474 12.27 -0.52 -6.39
CA GLY A 474 11.99 -0.65 -7.81
C GLY A 474 11.77 0.73 -8.43
N CYS A 475 12.24 0.92 -9.63
CA CYS A 475 11.91 2.04 -10.49
C CYS A 475 11.11 1.52 -11.68
N ALA A 476 9.83 1.91 -11.76
CA ALA A 476 9.07 1.76 -12.99
C ALA A 476 9.21 3.06 -13.77
N VAL A 477 9.98 2.99 -14.82
CA VAL A 477 10.39 4.17 -15.57
C VAL A 477 9.54 4.33 -16.82
N SER A 478 9.14 5.55 -17.01
CA SER A 478 8.49 6.15 -18.17
C SER A 478 7.11 5.56 -18.52
N PHE A 479 6.15 6.10 -17.86
CA PHE A 479 4.81 6.17 -18.41
C PHE A 479 4.72 7.49 -19.18
N ASN A 480 4.43 7.44 -20.46
CA ASN A 480 3.90 8.62 -21.10
C ASN A 480 2.52 8.94 -20.52
N SER A 481 1.95 10.09 -20.82
CA SER A 481 0.61 10.50 -20.35
C SER A 481 -0.53 9.48 -20.60
N ASN A 482 -0.29 8.46 -21.43
CA ASN A 482 -1.24 7.36 -21.69
C ASN A 482 -1.04 6.14 -20.76
N GLY A 483 -0.06 6.18 -19.87
CA GLY A 483 0.19 5.14 -18.89
C GLY A 483 0.96 3.91 -19.40
N ILE A 484 1.65 4.01 -20.54
CA ILE A 484 2.41 2.90 -21.11
C ILE A 484 3.79 2.83 -20.45
N THR A 485 4.09 1.72 -19.79
CA THR A 485 5.41 1.46 -19.20
C THR A 485 6.46 1.25 -20.28
N LYS A 486 7.56 1.99 -20.22
CA LYS A 486 8.67 1.92 -21.19
C LYS A 486 9.87 1.12 -20.69
N ARG A 487 10.22 1.21 -19.40
CA ARG A 487 11.36 0.52 -18.81
C ARG A 487 11.18 0.28 -17.31
N LEU A 488 11.88 -0.74 -16.82
CA LEU A 488 11.90 -1.17 -15.42
C LEU A 488 13.35 -1.28 -14.95
N ASP A 489 13.62 -0.81 -13.75
CA ASP A 489 14.93 -0.96 -13.10
C ASP A 489 14.74 -1.33 -11.61
N GLY A 490 15.80 -1.81 -10.97
CA GLY A 490 15.77 -2.13 -9.56
C GLY A 490 17.10 -1.80 -8.87
N HIS A 491 17.01 -1.28 -7.63
CA HIS A 491 18.15 -0.78 -6.87
C HIS A 491 18.02 -1.12 -5.38
N LYS A 492 19.10 -1.01 -4.62
CA LYS A 492 19.04 -0.93 -3.17
C LYS A 492 18.57 0.46 -2.73
N SER A 493 17.84 0.57 -1.63
CA SER A 493 17.22 1.85 -1.22
C SER A 493 18.22 2.96 -0.90
N LYS A 494 19.46 2.62 -0.59
CA LYS A 494 20.56 3.57 -0.36
C LYS A 494 21.26 4.02 -1.64
N ASP A 495 20.99 3.35 -2.76
CA ASP A 495 21.61 3.64 -4.05
C ASP A 495 20.86 4.77 -4.78
N ILE A 496 20.98 5.99 -4.26
CA ILE A 496 20.38 7.18 -4.86
C ILE A 496 20.92 7.41 -6.26
N TYR A 497 22.21 7.17 -6.50
CA TYR A 497 22.84 7.36 -7.80
C TYR A 497 22.32 6.38 -8.85
N GLY A 498 22.05 5.12 -8.48
CA GLY A 498 21.42 4.14 -9.37
C GLY A 498 20.01 4.56 -9.79
N ILE A 499 19.21 5.05 -8.83
CA ILE A 499 17.87 5.60 -9.10
C ILE A 499 17.98 6.80 -10.07
N MET A 500 18.92 7.71 -9.81
CA MET A 500 19.16 8.87 -10.67
C MET A 500 19.58 8.47 -12.06
N ALA A 501 20.48 7.50 -12.20
CA ALA A 501 20.90 6.97 -13.50
C ALA A 501 19.73 6.37 -14.29
N SER A 502 18.78 5.73 -13.63
CA SER A 502 17.57 5.20 -14.27
C SER A 502 16.64 6.32 -14.74
N ILE A 503 16.41 7.34 -13.93
CA ILE A 503 15.62 8.53 -14.33
C ILE A 503 16.29 9.26 -15.50
N ARG A 504 17.62 9.45 -15.45
CA ARG A 504 18.39 10.09 -16.54
C ARG A 504 18.24 9.36 -17.87
N ARG A 505 18.42 8.02 -17.86
CA ARG A 505 18.24 7.19 -19.07
C ARG A 505 16.82 7.31 -19.62
N ALA A 506 15.83 7.36 -18.75
CA ALA A 506 14.44 7.53 -19.14
C ALA A 506 14.16 8.89 -19.78
N LEU A 507 14.68 9.96 -19.17
CA LEU A 507 14.57 11.32 -19.71
C LEU A 507 15.22 11.44 -21.08
N MET A 508 16.47 10.96 -21.23
CA MET A 508 17.18 10.99 -22.51
C MET A 508 16.42 10.24 -23.61
N ARG A 509 15.84 9.10 -23.25
CA ARG A 509 15.04 8.31 -24.19
C ARG A 509 13.72 9.03 -24.53
N PHE A 510 13.05 9.60 -23.54
CA PHE A 510 11.81 10.34 -23.75
C PHE A 510 12.02 11.54 -24.67
N VAL A 511 13.04 12.36 -24.41
CA VAL A 511 13.36 13.51 -25.25
C VAL A 511 13.74 13.07 -26.67
N LYS A 512 14.42 11.93 -26.82
CA LYS A 512 14.76 11.38 -28.16
C LYS A 512 13.52 10.91 -28.93
N GLU A 513 12.53 10.30 -28.24
CA GLU A 513 11.32 9.72 -28.86
C GLU A 513 10.22 10.76 -29.08
N GLU A 514 10.00 11.66 -28.11
CA GLU A 514 8.85 12.57 -28.04
C GLU A 514 9.25 14.06 -28.30
N GLY A 515 10.54 14.38 -28.29
CA GLY A 515 11.06 15.76 -28.42
C GLY A 515 11.06 16.49 -27.08
N ASP A 516 10.34 17.64 -27.02
CA ASP A 516 10.30 18.45 -25.80
C ASP A 516 9.55 17.78 -24.67
N ILE A 517 9.93 18.10 -23.43
CA ILE A 517 9.30 17.65 -22.21
C ILE A 517 8.85 18.86 -21.36
N ASP A 518 7.59 18.87 -20.93
CA ASP A 518 7.01 19.96 -20.15
C ASP A 518 7.38 19.87 -18.67
N ARG A 519 7.41 18.65 -18.09
CA ARG A 519 7.72 18.42 -16.67
C ARG A 519 8.11 16.97 -16.39
N LEU A 520 8.81 16.75 -15.27
CA LEU A 520 9.07 15.45 -14.67
C LEU A 520 8.15 15.23 -13.47
N VAL A 521 7.36 14.16 -13.48
CA VAL A 521 6.51 13.76 -12.35
C VAL A 521 7.08 12.51 -11.70
N ILE A 522 7.27 12.50 -10.38
CA ILE A 522 7.80 11.37 -9.62
C ILE A 522 6.77 10.93 -8.60
N HIS A 523 6.21 9.75 -8.78
CA HIS A 523 5.40 9.09 -7.75
C HIS A 523 6.32 8.36 -6.78
N TYR A 524 6.35 8.78 -5.52
CA TYR A 524 7.34 8.35 -4.55
C TYR A 524 6.68 7.73 -3.32
N TYR A 525 7.25 6.65 -2.80
CA TYR A 525 6.69 5.87 -1.68
C TYR A 525 6.86 6.53 -0.31
N LYS A 526 7.64 7.60 -0.19
CA LYS A 526 7.92 8.37 1.03
C LYS A 526 8.12 9.84 0.71
N ASP A 527 8.17 10.69 1.72
CA ASP A 527 8.60 12.09 1.54
C ASP A 527 10.03 12.16 1.00
N ILE A 528 10.22 12.97 -0.02
CA ILE A 528 11.56 13.21 -0.60
C ILE A 528 12.31 14.22 0.27
N SER A 529 13.51 13.87 0.69
CA SER A 529 14.40 14.78 1.41
C SER A 529 15.11 15.75 0.45
N LYS A 530 15.66 16.86 0.99
CA LYS A 530 16.50 17.77 0.18
C LYS A 530 17.67 17.03 -0.46
N LYS A 531 18.33 16.11 0.28
CA LYS A 531 19.45 15.29 -0.20
C LYS A 531 19.08 14.36 -1.35
N GLU A 532 17.80 14.00 -1.49
CA GLU A 532 17.31 13.19 -2.61
C GLU A 532 16.81 14.04 -3.78
N ALA A 533 16.29 15.23 -3.51
CA ALA A 533 15.79 16.15 -4.54
C ALA A 533 16.92 16.86 -5.30
N GLU A 534 17.98 17.28 -4.61
CA GLU A 534 19.11 18.00 -5.17
C GLU A 534 19.81 17.24 -6.33
N PRO A 535 20.13 15.93 -6.22
CA PRO A 535 20.66 15.18 -7.34
C PRO A 535 19.74 15.14 -8.58
N ILE A 536 18.42 15.16 -8.40
CA ILE A 536 17.47 15.21 -9.52
C ILE A 536 17.59 16.54 -10.28
N THR A 537 17.60 17.63 -9.54
CA THR A 537 17.74 18.97 -10.11
C THR A 537 19.08 19.12 -10.84
N ASN A 538 20.18 18.72 -10.20
CA ASN A 538 21.51 18.77 -10.79
C ASN A 538 21.61 17.94 -12.09
N MET A 539 20.95 16.78 -12.11
CA MET A 539 20.87 15.94 -13.32
C MET A 539 20.11 16.66 -14.45
N LEU A 540 18.98 17.29 -14.18
CA LEU A 540 18.21 18.05 -15.17
C LEU A 540 19.05 19.19 -15.74
N HIS A 541 19.72 19.97 -14.90
CA HIS A 541 20.63 21.04 -15.31
C HIS A 541 21.77 20.50 -16.19
N SER A 542 22.35 19.33 -15.84
CA SER A 542 23.42 18.70 -16.66
C SER A 542 22.94 18.23 -18.03
N LEU A 543 21.64 18.05 -18.22
CA LEU A 543 21.01 17.72 -19.51
C LEU A 543 20.52 18.97 -20.26
N GLY A 544 20.70 20.17 -19.71
CA GLY A 544 20.18 21.42 -20.28
C GLY A 544 18.64 21.53 -20.17
N LEU A 545 18.03 20.77 -19.30
CA LEU A 545 16.57 20.76 -19.09
C LEU A 545 16.19 21.68 -17.91
N ASN A 546 15.47 22.75 -18.22
CA ASN A 546 14.91 23.66 -17.21
C ASN A 546 13.40 23.43 -17.08
N ILE A 547 13.03 22.28 -16.49
CA ILE A 547 11.65 21.86 -16.35
C ILE A 547 11.29 21.66 -14.86
N PRO A 548 10.04 21.89 -14.47
CA PRO A 548 9.60 21.62 -13.11
C PRO A 548 9.61 20.12 -12.80
N VAL A 549 9.97 19.81 -11.54
CA VAL A 549 9.87 18.46 -10.96
C VAL A 549 8.72 18.44 -9.97
N ILE A 550 7.75 17.59 -10.21
CA ILE A 550 6.63 17.40 -9.30
C ILE A 550 6.79 16.04 -8.60
N VAL A 551 6.96 16.06 -7.29
CA VAL A 551 7.03 14.85 -6.49
C VAL A 551 5.70 14.62 -5.79
N VAL A 552 5.08 13.49 -6.07
CA VAL A 552 3.85 13.04 -5.41
C VAL A 552 4.20 11.92 -4.45
N THR A 553 4.22 12.23 -3.17
CA THR A 553 4.32 11.21 -2.12
C THR A 553 2.97 10.52 -1.98
N ILE A 554 2.96 9.20 -2.16
CA ILE A 554 1.75 8.39 -2.11
C ILE A 554 1.88 7.40 -0.96
N ASN A 555 1.01 7.53 0.05
CA ASN A 555 0.97 6.56 1.13
C ASN A 555 0.29 5.27 0.62
N LYS A 556 0.99 4.14 0.74
CA LYS A 556 0.51 2.82 0.35
C LYS A 556 -0.65 2.32 1.21
N THR A 557 -0.62 2.69 2.48
CA THR A 557 -1.67 2.32 3.41
C THR A 557 -2.86 3.23 3.13
N GLU A 558 -4.02 2.62 2.97
CA GLU A 558 -5.26 3.38 2.90
C GLU A 558 -5.33 4.31 4.11
N SER A 559 -5.71 5.56 3.87
CA SER A 559 -5.84 6.51 4.94
C SER A 559 -7.09 6.18 5.74
N SER A 560 -6.90 5.57 6.91
CA SER A 560 -7.98 5.35 7.88
C SER A 560 -8.00 6.40 8.98
N ASP A 561 -6.96 7.25 9.05
CA ASP A 561 -6.85 8.33 10.03
C ASP A 561 -7.79 9.52 9.72
N ILE A 562 -8.03 9.79 8.43
CA ILE A 562 -9.06 10.73 7.98
C ILE A 562 -9.90 10.03 6.91
N VAL A 563 -11.19 9.91 7.15
CA VAL A 563 -12.17 9.34 6.23
C VAL A 563 -13.36 10.27 6.13
N MET A 564 -13.87 10.53 4.92
CA MET A 564 -15.16 11.19 4.74
C MET A 564 -16.26 10.15 4.56
N PHE A 565 -17.42 10.51 5.07
CA PHE A 565 -18.67 9.80 4.88
C PHE A 565 -19.65 10.69 4.10
N ASP A 566 -20.22 10.15 3.04
CA ASP A 566 -21.20 10.86 2.23
C ASP A 566 -22.62 10.38 2.60
N GLU A 567 -23.27 11.14 3.45
CA GLU A 567 -24.63 10.83 3.92
C GLU A 567 -25.70 10.87 2.81
N THR A 568 -25.35 11.36 1.62
CA THR A 568 -26.25 11.32 0.45
C THR A 568 -26.18 10.00 -0.31
N GLN A 569 -25.25 9.10 0.07
CA GLN A 569 -25.03 7.80 -0.56
C GLN A 569 -25.50 6.67 0.35
N ASP A 570 -26.16 5.68 -0.23
CA ASP A 570 -26.44 4.41 0.45
C ASP A 570 -25.12 3.70 0.75
N GLY A 571 -24.74 3.57 2.04
CA GLY A 571 -23.47 2.98 2.45
C GLY A 571 -22.35 3.99 2.65
N LEU A 572 -22.66 5.29 2.66
CA LEU A 572 -21.82 6.40 3.12
C LEU A 572 -20.49 6.60 2.36
N MET A 573 -20.25 5.90 1.26
CA MET A 573 -18.99 5.97 0.51
C MET A 573 -19.00 7.14 -0.48
N PRO A 574 -18.00 8.05 -0.43
CA PRO A 574 -17.87 9.10 -1.44
C PRO A 574 -17.68 8.54 -2.85
N LEU A 575 -18.19 9.27 -3.84
CA LEU A 575 -18.07 8.88 -5.25
C LEU A 575 -16.59 8.83 -5.69
N SER A 576 -16.33 7.95 -6.64
CA SER A 576 -15.02 7.80 -7.28
C SER A 576 -14.52 9.10 -7.88
N GLY A 577 -13.30 9.46 -7.58
CA GLY A 577 -12.70 10.72 -8.03
C GLY A 577 -12.94 11.91 -7.10
N THR A 578 -13.57 11.71 -5.94
CA THR A 578 -13.65 12.75 -4.90
C THR A 578 -12.26 12.98 -4.29
N ILE A 579 -11.90 14.25 -4.11
CA ILE A 579 -10.64 14.71 -3.53
C ILE A 579 -10.96 15.60 -2.33
N LEU A 580 -10.31 15.32 -1.19
CA LEU A 580 -10.34 16.22 -0.03
C LEU A 580 -8.97 16.85 0.16
N LYS A 581 -8.87 18.17 0.14
CA LYS A 581 -7.69 18.93 0.60
C LYS A 581 -7.72 18.98 2.12
N ILE A 582 -6.71 18.35 2.76
CA ILE A 582 -6.64 18.27 4.21
C ILE A 582 -5.98 19.54 4.78
N HIS A 583 -4.74 19.79 4.39
CA HIS A 583 -3.93 20.92 4.83
C HIS A 583 -2.74 21.12 3.89
N GLY A 584 -2.44 22.37 3.51
CA GLY A 584 -1.36 22.69 2.58
C GLY A 584 -1.49 21.88 1.29
N ASN A 585 -0.45 21.11 0.95
CA ASN A 585 -0.41 20.27 -0.24
C ASN A 585 -0.69 18.77 0.06
N ASN A 586 -1.49 18.48 1.11
CA ASN A 586 -1.91 17.14 1.48
C ASN A 586 -3.37 16.91 1.06
N TYR A 587 -3.63 15.78 0.41
CA TYR A 587 -4.94 15.44 -0.15
C TYR A 587 -5.31 13.99 0.17
N LEU A 588 -6.61 13.70 0.24
CA LEU A 588 -7.17 12.35 0.13
C LEU A 588 -7.80 12.19 -1.24
N LEU A 589 -7.55 11.06 -1.87
CA LEU A 589 -8.14 10.69 -3.15
C LEU A 589 -8.97 9.42 -3.00
N TYR A 590 -10.26 9.53 -3.30
CA TYR A 590 -11.21 8.42 -3.36
C TYR A 590 -11.18 7.79 -4.75
N ASN A 591 -10.29 6.85 -4.97
CA ASN A 591 -10.15 6.14 -6.23
C ASN A 591 -10.81 4.74 -6.20
N ASN A 592 -11.89 4.61 -5.45
CA ASN A 592 -12.78 3.45 -5.45
C ASN A 592 -13.52 3.29 -6.80
N SER A 593 -14.40 2.30 -6.90
CA SER A 593 -15.18 2.03 -8.11
C SER A 593 -16.66 2.45 -8.03
N CYS A 594 -17.03 3.31 -7.07
CA CYS A 594 -18.37 3.87 -6.95
C CYS A 594 -18.54 5.09 -7.88
N TYR A 595 -19.16 4.91 -9.03
CA TYR A 595 -19.30 5.97 -10.05
C TYR A 595 -20.63 6.72 -10.00
N ALA A 596 -21.64 6.09 -9.45
CA ALA A 596 -22.99 6.65 -9.36
C ALA A 596 -23.61 6.37 -7.99
N PRO A 597 -24.60 7.17 -7.54
CA PRO A 597 -25.37 6.89 -6.34
C PRO A 597 -25.97 5.48 -6.36
N GLY A 598 -25.88 4.77 -5.22
CA GLY A 598 -26.38 3.40 -5.08
C GLY A 598 -25.46 2.30 -5.65
N ASP A 599 -24.31 2.65 -6.20
CA ASP A 599 -23.32 1.69 -6.68
C ASP A 599 -22.67 0.94 -5.49
N LYS A 600 -22.70 -0.39 -5.53
CA LYS A 600 -22.23 -1.27 -4.45
C LYS A 600 -20.83 -1.85 -4.68
N SER A 601 -20.03 -1.18 -5.46
CA SER A 601 -18.70 -1.65 -5.85
C SER A 601 -17.67 -1.66 -4.69
N ASP A 602 -16.42 -2.00 -4.97
CA ASP A 602 -15.37 -2.19 -3.96
C ASP A 602 -15.21 -0.99 -3.02
N LYS A 603 -15.31 -1.23 -1.72
CA LYS A 603 -15.37 -0.23 -0.65
C LYS A 603 -13.98 0.07 -0.09
N LEU A 604 -13.09 0.59 -0.92
CA LEU A 604 -11.75 0.96 -0.52
C LEU A 604 -11.72 2.33 0.17
N PHE A 605 -10.87 2.48 1.17
CA PHE A 605 -10.59 3.77 1.79
C PHE A 605 -9.72 4.63 0.87
N PRO A 606 -9.69 5.96 1.07
CA PRO A 606 -8.91 6.86 0.23
C PRO A 606 -7.41 6.63 0.41
N ILE A 607 -6.64 6.99 -0.60
CA ILE A 607 -5.20 7.13 -0.50
C ILE A 607 -4.82 8.57 -0.13
N ARG A 608 -3.73 8.71 0.64
CA ARG A 608 -3.20 10.01 1.01
C ARG A 608 -2.07 10.41 0.08
N LEU A 609 -2.16 11.63 -0.43
CA LEU A 609 -1.19 12.23 -1.33
C LEU A 609 -0.58 13.48 -0.69
N LYS A 610 0.71 13.71 -0.93
CA LYS A 610 1.37 14.98 -0.64
C LYS A 610 2.14 15.40 -1.88
N ILE A 611 1.88 16.60 -2.37
CA ILE A 611 2.46 17.12 -3.60
C ILE A 611 3.51 18.17 -3.27
N ARG A 612 4.67 18.08 -3.93
CA ARG A 612 5.75 19.05 -3.83
C ARG A 612 6.24 19.41 -5.22
N LYS A 613 6.21 20.68 -5.57
CA LYS A 613 6.78 21.23 -6.81
C LYS A 613 8.15 21.80 -6.53
N ILE A 614 9.11 21.49 -7.38
CA ILE A 614 10.50 21.92 -7.29
C ILE A 614 10.87 22.58 -8.62
N GLU A 615 11.30 23.83 -8.56
CA GLU A 615 11.83 24.59 -9.71
C GLU A 615 13.18 25.15 -9.32
N ASN A 616 14.18 24.99 -10.17
CA ASN A 616 15.55 25.44 -9.93
C ASN A 616 16.14 25.02 -8.57
N GLY A 617 15.74 23.84 -8.07
CA GLY A 617 16.20 23.30 -6.78
C GLY A 617 15.42 23.77 -5.56
N GLU A 618 14.50 24.71 -5.71
CA GLU A 618 13.69 25.23 -4.62
C GLU A 618 12.26 24.71 -4.64
N SER A 619 11.66 24.56 -3.46
CA SER A 619 10.24 24.22 -3.37
C SER A 619 9.39 25.45 -3.64
N VAL A 620 8.54 25.35 -4.65
CA VAL A 620 7.60 26.42 -5.02
C VAL A 620 6.16 26.03 -4.70
N GLU A 621 5.29 26.99 -4.58
CA GLU A 621 3.88 26.77 -4.36
C GLU A 621 3.23 26.12 -5.58
N ILE A 622 2.30 25.20 -5.36
CA ILE A 622 1.51 24.58 -6.41
C ILE A 622 0.09 25.15 -6.37
N THR A 623 -0.44 25.54 -7.52
CA THR A 623 -1.81 26.03 -7.60
C THR A 623 -2.84 24.90 -7.40
N ASN A 624 -4.09 25.24 -7.07
CA ASN A 624 -5.14 24.23 -6.92
C ASN A 624 -5.43 23.51 -8.24
N GLU A 625 -5.30 24.20 -9.38
CA GLU A 625 -5.50 23.65 -10.72
C GLU A 625 -4.41 22.65 -11.06
N GLU A 626 -3.12 23.00 -10.81
CA GLU A 626 -1.99 22.09 -11.01
C GLU A 626 -2.10 20.87 -10.10
N ALA A 627 -2.48 21.07 -8.82
CA ALA A 627 -2.67 19.98 -7.87
C ALA A 627 -3.80 19.04 -8.31
N SER A 628 -4.95 19.59 -8.75
CA SER A 628 -6.08 18.81 -9.27
C SER A 628 -5.69 18.02 -10.51
N GLU A 629 -4.87 18.57 -11.40
CA GLU A 629 -4.37 17.89 -12.58
C GLU A 629 -3.47 16.70 -12.20
N ILE A 630 -2.53 16.91 -11.30
CA ILE A 630 -1.62 15.86 -10.83
C ILE A 630 -2.38 14.76 -10.08
N ILE A 631 -3.36 15.11 -9.25
CA ILE A 631 -4.20 14.12 -8.55
C ILE A 631 -5.05 13.34 -9.55
N THR A 632 -5.57 14.01 -10.58
CA THR A 632 -6.29 13.34 -11.68
C THR A 632 -5.39 12.33 -12.39
N GLN A 633 -4.12 12.65 -12.62
CA GLN A 633 -3.14 11.72 -13.18
C GLN A 633 -2.93 10.51 -12.25
N VAL A 634 -2.72 10.70 -10.96
CA VAL A 634 -2.61 9.59 -9.97
C VAL A 634 -3.86 8.71 -10.02
N TYR A 635 -5.05 9.32 -10.09
CA TYR A 635 -6.31 8.61 -10.25
C TYR A 635 -6.33 7.75 -11.52
N GLN A 636 -5.98 8.30 -12.66
CA GLN A 636 -5.92 7.59 -13.94
C GLN A 636 -4.93 6.42 -13.90
N PHE A 637 -3.73 6.61 -13.32
CA PHE A 637 -2.73 5.55 -13.18
C PHE A 637 -3.15 4.43 -12.22
N SER A 638 -4.11 4.66 -11.33
CA SER A 638 -4.67 3.59 -10.48
C SER A 638 -5.60 2.65 -11.25
N ARG A 639 -6.01 3.01 -12.47
CA ARG A 639 -7.01 2.30 -13.26
C ARG A 639 -6.43 1.38 -14.34
N ILE A 640 -5.12 1.42 -14.56
CA ILE A 640 -4.44 0.65 -15.62
C ILE A 640 -3.58 -0.49 -15.09
N ASN A 641 -3.99 -1.11 -13.99
CA ASN A 641 -3.31 -2.29 -13.47
C ASN A 641 -3.74 -3.57 -14.20
N TRP A 642 -2.88 -4.09 -15.04
CA TRP A 642 -3.15 -5.29 -15.85
C TRP A 642 -2.90 -6.62 -15.14
N GLN A 643 -2.80 -6.63 -13.82
CA GLN A 643 -2.85 -7.88 -13.02
C GLN A 643 -4.28 -8.36 -12.75
N THR A 644 -5.24 -7.45 -12.84
CA THR A 644 -6.63 -7.74 -12.50
C THR A 644 -7.57 -6.78 -13.24
N VAL A 645 -8.75 -7.29 -13.59
CA VAL A 645 -9.85 -6.47 -14.12
C VAL A 645 -10.50 -5.59 -13.05
N LYS A 646 -10.20 -5.84 -11.76
CA LYS A 646 -10.66 -4.99 -10.67
C LYS A 646 -9.78 -3.75 -10.53
N LEU A 647 -10.40 -2.62 -10.31
CA LEU A 647 -9.70 -1.37 -10.05
C LEU A 647 -8.91 -1.43 -8.74
N GLN A 648 -7.83 -0.69 -8.67
CA GLN A 648 -6.88 -0.68 -7.55
C GLN A 648 -6.73 0.74 -6.99
N ASN A 649 -6.39 0.85 -5.71
CA ASN A 649 -6.12 2.15 -5.08
C ASN A 649 -4.78 2.75 -5.50
N LEU A 650 -3.75 1.91 -5.61
CA LEU A 650 -2.41 2.40 -5.93
C LEU A 650 -2.23 2.60 -7.42
N PRO A 651 -1.60 3.71 -7.84
CA PRO A 651 -1.19 3.89 -9.22
C PRO A 651 -0.16 2.82 -9.62
N VAL A 652 -0.24 2.35 -10.86
CA VAL A 652 0.66 1.30 -11.38
C VAL A 652 2.13 1.69 -11.31
N THR A 653 2.45 2.97 -11.35
CA THR A 653 3.79 3.51 -11.13
C THR A 653 4.41 2.99 -9.84
N LEU A 654 3.70 3.07 -8.72
CA LEU A 654 4.16 2.52 -7.45
C LEU A 654 3.95 1.01 -7.36
N LYS A 655 2.83 0.50 -7.84
CA LYS A 655 2.51 -0.92 -7.77
C LYS A 655 3.55 -1.77 -8.48
N TYR A 656 3.91 -1.40 -9.70
CA TYR A 656 4.90 -2.14 -10.50
C TYR A 656 6.30 -2.01 -9.91
N SER A 657 6.67 -0.82 -9.44
CA SER A 657 7.94 -0.60 -8.74
C SER A 657 8.09 -1.47 -7.49
N GLU A 658 7.03 -1.62 -6.70
CA GLU A 658 7.04 -2.50 -5.53
C GLU A 658 7.18 -3.97 -5.88
N MET A 659 6.54 -4.41 -6.96
CA MET A 659 6.64 -5.80 -7.40
C MET A 659 8.05 -6.14 -7.84
N ILE A 660 8.72 -5.22 -8.52
CA ILE A 660 10.13 -5.34 -8.86
C ILE A 660 10.97 -5.41 -7.59
N ALA A 661 10.80 -4.44 -6.67
CA ALA A 661 11.53 -4.40 -5.41
C ALA A 661 11.38 -5.67 -4.59
N LYS A 662 10.20 -6.29 -4.61
CA LYS A 662 9.90 -7.56 -3.92
C LYS A 662 10.63 -8.75 -4.55
N SER A 663 10.87 -8.74 -5.84
CA SER A 663 11.51 -9.86 -6.56
C SER A 663 13.02 -9.77 -6.59
N LEU A 664 13.61 -8.55 -6.51
CA LEU A 664 15.06 -8.33 -6.62
C LEU A 664 15.95 -9.19 -5.72
N PRO A 665 15.64 -9.41 -4.43
CA PRO A 665 16.49 -10.19 -3.54
C PRO A 665 16.67 -11.65 -3.95
N TYR A 666 15.78 -12.16 -4.79
CA TYR A 666 15.79 -13.53 -5.27
C TYR A 666 16.52 -13.71 -6.60
N PHE A 667 16.91 -12.59 -7.24
CA PHE A 667 17.63 -12.61 -8.51
C PHE A 667 19.14 -12.52 -8.27
N GLU A 668 19.89 -13.13 -9.12
CA GLU A 668 21.36 -13.13 -9.07
C GLU A 668 21.88 -11.68 -9.09
N GLN A 669 22.81 -11.36 -8.20
CA GLN A 669 23.35 -10.00 -8.00
C GLN A 669 22.30 -8.93 -7.69
N ASN A 670 21.07 -9.31 -7.29
CA ASN A 670 19.94 -8.40 -7.09
C ASN A 670 19.66 -7.50 -8.31
N ALA A 671 19.83 -8.03 -9.51
CA ALA A 671 19.68 -7.30 -10.76
C ALA A 671 18.65 -7.96 -11.69
N LEU A 672 17.91 -7.13 -12.45
CA LEU A 672 16.99 -7.65 -13.46
C LEU A 672 17.77 -8.06 -14.72
N PRO A 673 17.49 -9.25 -15.30
CA PRO A 673 17.93 -9.56 -16.66
C PRO A 673 17.51 -8.48 -17.65
N GLU A 674 18.30 -8.21 -18.69
CA GLU A 674 18.03 -7.11 -19.62
C GLU A 674 16.66 -7.22 -20.31
N PHE A 675 16.27 -8.45 -20.67
CA PHE A 675 14.93 -8.70 -21.21
C PHE A 675 13.83 -8.32 -20.20
N GLY A 676 14.03 -8.59 -18.91
CA GLY A 676 13.10 -8.24 -17.84
C GLY A 676 12.92 -6.75 -17.62
N LYS A 677 13.90 -5.92 -18.03
CA LYS A 677 13.80 -4.46 -17.91
C LYS A 677 12.80 -3.85 -18.90
N ASN A 678 12.49 -4.53 -19.97
CA ASN A 678 11.63 -4.04 -21.06
C ASN A 678 10.29 -4.79 -21.15
N THR A 679 9.96 -5.67 -20.21
CA THR A 679 8.75 -6.48 -20.21
C THR A 679 8.03 -6.43 -18.86
N LEU A 680 6.70 -6.57 -18.88
CA LEU A 680 5.87 -6.63 -17.65
C LEU A 680 5.82 -8.04 -17.07
N TRP A 681 6.95 -8.71 -16.97
CA TRP A 681 7.10 -10.12 -16.59
C TRP A 681 6.46 -10.50 -15.23
N PHE A 682 6.28 -9.55 -14.36
CA PHE A 682 5.76 -9.72 -12.99
C PHE A 682 4.23 -9.68 -12.88
N LEU A 683 3.49 -9.36 -13.94
CA LEU A 683 2.03 -9.34 -13.96
C LEU A 683 1.41 -10.68 -13.57
#